data_a1f4c1d58676297196fdd4e189bf5a16
#
_entry.id   a1f4c1d58676297196fdd4e189bf5a16
#
_cell.length_a   1.000
_cell.length_b   1.000
_cell.length_c   1.000
_cell.angle_alpha   90.00
_cell.angle_beta   90.00
_cell.angle_gamma   90.00
#
_symmetry.space_group_name_H-M   'P 1'
#
loop_
_entity.id
_entity.type
_entity.pdbx_description
1 polymer ?
#
loop_
_entity_poly.entity_id
_entity_poly.type
_entity_poly.pdbx_seq_one_letter_code
_entity_poly.pdbx_strand_id
1 'polypeptide(L)'
;MFLRFGFLLFSALVFAQNTTAVNFTSCQSMLEINPVKRNVTGDVTYQFTVKSTVDSIRIDAQKMEFSQVLLNGKPVPFKNNNKQFILYQGYQLGENTLQLHYEAFPTQTMYFVNWDFSPKVQTPEQVQGQIWTQGQGKYTSHWLPSFDDPNEKVIFSTTVRFQKSFTVVSNGQLIQQKSIGDDIEWQYQMTQPMSSYLVALAIGHYQKRTLFSKNGVPLEQYYEAEDAARIEPTYRYSKQIMDYLTKEIGVKYPWKIYRQVPVRDFLYAGMENTTTTIFSREYLVDSVGFNDRNYVNVNAHELAHQWFGDLVTAQSGKDHWLQEGFATYYALLAEKEIFGADYFYNKLFQSAQQLIQAAKTDSIPVLNPKASTLSFYQKGAWALHVIRENIGAKAFQKAVKSYLKKYQYTNVITANFLAEVNKVAPQFNTQSFQRRWLESVEFPREEAFVLLRKNKTMEQYLQLRNRPIALTQRDSLMYWMNGKFAAPLKELLLYQQKNARFEDREFLLQAALKTDDVAVRQTVAATTTEFPESFRTTFETLMDDPSYETQEMALYTLWKNAPSDRERYLEKYKNRIGFLNKNLRLAYLNLAYMQATDVQQKSVFYRELLHYTSTNYDSDLQQNALNVLLNLNLKTPEVLKSLVYASSSHRWQFVKFAKDKLRELIKQDEYKTTLEGFIPSLPIREKTQLQRLLVEGKSL
;
A
#
# COMPACT_ATOMS: atom_id res chain seq x y z
N MET A 1 42.40 26.52 32.15
CA MET A 1 42.63 25.06 32.17
C MET A 1 41.36 24.42 31.60
N PHE A 2 41.33 24.25 30.27
CA PHE A 2 40.15 23.71 29.55
C PHE A 2 40.40 22.24 29.29
N LEU A 3 39.60 21.35 29.92
CA LEU A 3 39.54 19.92 29.59
C LEU A 3 38.69 19.75 28.33
N ARG A 4 39.31 19.33 27.22
CA ARG A 4 38.63 18.83 26.04
C ARG A 4 38.27 17.37 26.26
N PHE A 5 36.98 17.07 26.38
CA PHE A 5 36.44 15.70 26.25
C PHE A 5 36.34 15.36 24.77
N GLY A 6 37.23 14.51 24.30
CA GLY A 6 37.13 13.87 22.98
C GLY A 6 36.07 12.79 22.99
N PHE A 7 34.94 13.01 22.31
CA PHE A 7 33.99 11.95 21.98
C PHE A 7 34.62 11.10 20.87
N LEU A 8 35.08 9.91 21.21
CA LEU A 8 35.38 8.85 20.26
C LEU A 8 34.05 8.28 19.73
N LEU A 9 33.68 8.73 18.53
CA LEU A 9 32.65 8.10 17.70
C LEU A 9 33.17 6.73 17.24
N PHE A 10 32.78 5.68 17.93
CA PHE A 10 32.85 4.32 17.40
C PHE A 10 31.81 4.22 16.27
N SER A 11 32.25 4.43 15.03
CA SER A 11 31.49 3.98 13.86
C SER A 11 31.49 2.45 13.90
N ALA A 12 30.38 1.85 14.31
CA ALA A 12 30.14 0.44 14.08
C ALA A 12 30.14 0.20 12.57
N LEU A 13 31.23 -0.31 12.03
CA LEU A 13 31.31 -0.86 10.70
C LEU A 13 30.34 -2.04 10.63
N VAL A 14 29.18 -1.85 10.03
CA VAL A 14 28.28 -2.95 9.64
C VAL A 14 28.96 -3.60 8.44
N PHE A 15 29.63 -4.72 8.68
CA PHE A 15 30.18 -5.55 7.61
C PHE A 15 29.01 -6.26 6.90
N ALA A 16 28.60 -5.76 5.76
CA ALA A 16 27.73 -6.48 4.83
C ALA A 16 28.48 -7.69 4.25
N GLN A 17 27.72 -8.68 3.74
CA GLN A 17 28.30 -9.81 2.99
C GLN A 17 29.11 -9.26 1.80
N ASN A 18 30.31 -9.79 1.58
CA ASN A 18 31.11 -9.43 0.41
C ASN A 18 30.62 -10.24 -0.82
N THR A 19 29.63 -9.73 -1.53
CA THR A 19 28.99 -10.35 -2.69
C THR A 19 29.97 -10.59 -3.87
N THR A 20 31.13 -9.93 -3.88
CA THR A 20 32.18 -10.19 -4.88
C THR A 20 32.99 -11.44 -4.56
N ALA A 21 33.17 -11.76 -3.29
CA ALA A 21 33.97 -12.90 -2.82
C ALA A 21 33.11 -14.15 -2.53
N VAL A 22 31.84 -13.97 -2.15
CA VAL A 22 30.91 -15.07 -1.88
C VAL A 22 29.61 -14.80 -2.64
N ASN A 23 29.06 -15.81 -3.31
CA ASN A 23 27.86 -15.72 -4.12
C ASN A 23 26.89 -16.85 -3.74
N PHE A 24 25.75 -16.49 -3.16
CA PHE A 24 24.68 -17.43 -2.86
C PHE A 24 23.81 -17.65 -4.10
N THR A 25 23.64 -18.92 -4.51
CA THR A 25 22.96 -19.26 -5.76
C THR A 25 21.54 -19.75 -5.56
N SER A 26 21.29 -20.52 -4.50
CA SER A 26 19.95 -21.04 -4.20
C SER A 26 19.69 -21.16 -2.70
N CYS A 27 18.41 -21.07 -2.36
CA CYS A 27 17.85 -21.29 -1.03
C CYS A 27 16.69 -22.27 -1.15
N GLN A 28 16.78 -23.40 -0.46
CA GLN A 28 15.66 -24.32 -0.27
C GLN A 28 15.23 -24.24 1.18
N SER A 29 13.96 -23.94 1.42
CA SER A 29 13.41 -23.83 2.77
C SER A 29 12.20 -24.73 2.95
N MET A 30 12.13 -25.40 4.11
CA MET A 30 10.96 -26.11 4.61
C MET A 30 10.51 -25.42 5.88
N LEU A 31 9.30 -24.88 5.89
CA LEU A 31 8.80 -23.99 6.96
C LEU A 31 7.58 -24.61 7.62
N GLU A 32 7.56 -24.60 8.94
CA GLU A 32 6.38 -24.86 9.77
C GLU A 32 6.03 -23.58 10.53
N ILE A 33 4.79 -23.14 10.43
CA ILE A 33 4.32 -21.88 11.02
C ILE A 33 3.26 -22.19 12.07
N ASN A 34 3.50 -21.75 13.29
CA ASN A 34 2.54 -21.91 14.39
C ASN A 34 1.89 -20.55 14.70
N PRO A 35 0.62 -20.35 14.30
CA PRO A 35 -0.06 -19.09 14.54
C PRO A 35 -0.37 -18.80 16.01
N VAL A 36 -0.49 -19.82 16.86
CA VAL A 36 -0.73 -19.67 18.30
C VAL A 36 0.50 -19.12 19.01
N LYS A 37 1.65 -19.74 18.75
CA LYS A 37 2.95 -19.29 19.29
C LYS A 37 3.50 -18.08 18.53
N ARG A 38 2.98 -17.79 17.35
CA ARG A 38 3.48 -16.76 16.42
C ARG A 38 4.96 -16.96 16.11
N ASN A 39 5.35 -18.20 15.83
CA ASN A 39 6.73 -18.57 15.47
C ASN A 39 6.78 -19.29 14.12
N VAL A 40 7.99 -19.34 13.59
CA VAL A 40 8.36 -20.09 12.40
C VAL A 40 9.53 -21.00 12.81
N THR A 41 9.41 -22.30 12.53
CA THR A 41 10.54 -23.23 12.52
C THR A 41 10.85 -23.61 11.09
N GLY A 42 12.14 -23.75 10.76
CA GLY A 42 12.50 -24.05 9.38
C GLY A 42 13.83 -24.75 9.22
N ASP A 43 13.86 -25.64 8.23
CA ASP A 43 15.09 -26.20 7.66
C ASP A 43 15.44 -25.45 6.39
N VAL A 44 16.64 -24.87 6.34
CA VAL A 44 17.10 -24.07 5.21
C VAL A 44 18.40 -24.63 4.68
N THR A 45 18.46 -24.85 3.36
CA THR A 45 19.67 -25.26 2.66
C THR A 45 20.08 -24.19 1.67
N TYR A 46 21.26 -23.62 1.85
CA TYR A 46 21.91 -22.69 0.92
C TYR A 46 22.97 -23.39 0.10
N GLN A 47 22.98 -23.14 -1.22
CA GLN A 47 24.12 -23.39 -2.11
C GLN A 47 24.83 -22.06 -2.37
N PHE A 48 26.15 -22.04 -2.21
CA PHE A 48 26.96 -20.84 -2.45
C PHE A 48 28.36 -21.18 -2.95
N THR A 49 28.98 -20.21 -3.63
CA THR A 49 30.34 -20.31 -4.15
C THR A 49 31.24 -19.28 -3.45
N VAL A 50 32.34 -19.72 -2.90
CA VAL A 50 33.44 -18.89 -2.40
C VAL A 50 34.45 -18.68 -3.52
N LYS A 51 34.56 -17.45 -4.02
CA LYS A 51 35.41 -17.06 -5.16
C LYS A 51 36.83 -16.66 -4.74
N SER A 52 36.95 -16.12 -3.53
CA SER A 52 38.24 -15.70 -2.94
C SER A 52 38.16 -15.81 -1.43
N THR A 53 39.32 -15.84 -0.78
CA THR A 53 39.44 -15.94 0.69
C THR A 53 38.67 -14.80 1.39
N VAL A 54 37.87 -15.16 2.37
CA VAL A 54 37.10 -14.26 3.24
C VAL A 54 37.30 -14.65 4.71
N ASP A 55 37.20 -13.69 5.60
CA ASP A 55 37.33 -13.93 7.06
C ASP A 55 36.06 -14.55 7.66
N SER A 56 34.91 -14.33 7.04
CA SER A 56 33.63 -14.86 7.49
C SER A 56 32.57 -14.83 6.38
N ILE A 57 31.59 -15.70 6.50
CA ILE A 57 30.37 -15.73 5.70
C ILE A 57 29.20 -15.38 6.61
N ARG A 58 28.34 -14.46 6.18
CA ARG A 58 27.27 -13.88 7.01
C ARG A 58 25.92 -14.05 6.34
N ILE A 59 24.92 -14.41 7.12
CA ILE A 59 23.50 -14.45 6.71
C ILE A 59 22.73 -13.63 7.74
N ASP A 60 21.87 -12.70 7.29
CA ASP A 60 21.07 -11.90 8.19
C ASP A 60 19.98 -12.78 8.83
N ALA A 61 19.86 -12.67 10.16
CA ALA A 61 19.00 -13.53 10.99
C ALA A 61 18.66 -12.80 12.29
N GLN A 62 17.55 -12.07 12.27
CA GLN A 62 17.15 -11.21 13.38
C GLN A 62 16.51 -12.03 14.52
N LYS A 63 17.22 -12.15 15.65
CA LYS A 63 16.73 -12.85 16.86
C LYS A 63 16.28 -14.28 16.59
N MET A 64 16.99 -15.01 15.74
CA MET A 64 16.76 -16.42 15.44
C MET A 64 17.64 -17.30 16.32
N GLU A 65 17.15 -18.48 16.64
CA GLU A 65 17.90 -19.53 17.32
C GLU A 65 18.23 -20.65 16.32
N PHE A 66 19.45 -21.19 16.38
CA PHE A 66 19.91 -22.25 15.47
C PHE A 66 20.28 -23.49 16.30
N SER A 67 19.69 -24.64 15.98
CA SER A 67 19.92 -25.89 16.70
C SER A 67 20.76 -26.91 15.95
N GLN A 68 20.75 -26.89 14.63
CA GLN A 68 21.59 -27.73 13.75
C GLN A 68 22.22 -26.89 12.66
N VAL A 69 23.55 -26.99 12.51
CA VAL A 69 24.29 -26.31 11.46
C VAL A 69 25.28 -27.29 10.83
N LEU A 70 25.07 -27.59 9.55
CA LEU A 70 25.96 -28.45 8.79
C LEU A 70 26.53 -27.69 7.59
N LEU A 71 27.83 -27.75 7.41
CA LEU A 71 28.52 -27.24 6.23
C LEU A 71 29.15 -28.40 5.47
N ASN A 72 28.77 -28.57 4.21
CA ASN A 72 29.21 -29.71 3.38
C ASN A 72 28.95 -31.06 4.08
N GLY A 73 27.79 -31.19 4.74
CA GLY A 73 27.32 -32.37 5.47
C GLY A 73 28.00 -32.62 6.83
N LYS A 74 28.87 -31.72 7.30
CA LYS A 74 29.57 -31.85 8.58
C LYS A 74 29.15 -30.73 9.57
N PRO A 75 28.99 -31.05 10.87
CA PRO A 75 28.79 -30.02 11.88
C PRO A 75 29.91 -28.98 11.85
N VAL A 76 29.55 -27.71 11.92
CA VAL A 76 30.51 -26.61 11.91
C VAL A 76 30.20 -25.62 13.05
N PRO A 77 31.20 -25.07 13.73
CA PRO A 77 31.01 -24.01 14.71
C PRO A 77 30.62 -22.71 14.00
N PHE A 78 29.70 -21.97 14.62
CA PHE A 78 29.18 -20.71 14.12
C PHE A 78 29.05 -19.69 15.27
N LYS A 79 28.87 -18.43 14.93
CA LYS A 79 28.43 -17.41 15.88
C LYS A 79 27.06 -16.88 15.47
N ASN A 80 26.25 -16.60 16.48
CA ASN A 80 24.97 -15.91 16.35
C ASN A 80 25.00 -14.66 17.25
N ASN A 81 24.87 -13.49 16.64
CA ASN A 81 24.89 -12.21 17.36
C ASN A 81 23.49 -11.59 17.48
N ASN A 82 22.43 -12.38 17.29
CA ASN A 82 21.01 -11.95 17.26
C ASN A 82 20.64 -10.99 16.09
N LYS A 83 21.56 -10.76 15.17
CA LYS A 83 21.34 -10.03 13.91
C LYS A 83 21.80 -10.83 12.71
N GLN A 84 22.86 -11.63 12.89
CA GLN A 84 23.48 -12.41 11.83
C GLN A 84 23.93 -13.76 12.36
N PHE A 85 23.76 -14.75 11.49
CA PHE A 85 24.47 -16.04 11.54
C PHE A 85 25.82 -15.84 10.85
N ILE A 86 26.92 -16.33 11.47
CA ILE A 86 28.29 -16.07 10.99
C ILE A 86 29.11 -17.35 11.04
N LEU A 87 29.67 -17.74 9.86
CA LEU A 87 30.67 -18.80 9.72
C LEU A 87 32.07 -18.18 9.60
N TYR A 88 33.02 -18.69 10.38
CA TYR A 88 34.42 -18.24 10.33
C TYR A 88 35.35 -19.28 9.72
N GLN A 89 34.90 -20.53 9.54
CA GLN A 89 35.72 -21.64 9.10
C GLN A 89 34.87 -22.77 8.49
N GLY A 90 35.53 -23.76 7.89
CA GLY A 90 34.91 -24.97 7.36
C GLY A 90 34.47 -24.86 5.88
N TYR A 91 34.33 -23.66 5.35
CA TYR A 91 34.09 -23.46 3.90
C TYR A 91 35.37 -23.55 3.09
N GLN A 92 35.21 -23.93 1.84
CA GLN A 92 36.30 -24.10 0.88
C GLN A 92 36.10 -23.16 -0.32
N LEU A 93 37.18 -22.90 -1.06
CA LEU A 93 37.06 -22.23 -2.35
C LEU A 93 36.24 -23.11 -3.30
N GLY A 94 35.35 -22.49 -4.08
CA GLY A 94 34.38 -23.17 -4.92
C GLY A 94 33.04 -23.39 -4.22
N GLU A 95 32.36 -24.46 -4.58
CA GLU A 95 30.98 -24.73 -4.13
C GLU A 95 30.90 -25.22 -2.69
N ASN A 96 29.92 -24.76 -1.98
CA ASN A 96 29.60 -25.12 -0.60
C ASN A 96 28.08 -25.26 -0.40
N THR A 97 27.70 -26.14 0.53
CA THR A 97 26.33 -26.36 0.97
C THR A 97 26.22 -26.11 2.46
N LEU A 98 25.37 -25.17 2.86
CA LEU A 98 25.06 -24.85 4.26
C LEU A 98 23.63 -25.27 4.58
N GLN A 99 23.46 -26.08 5.61
CA GLN A 99 22.17 -26.51 6.14
C GLN A 99 21.98 -25.94 7.55
N LEU A 100 20.84 -25.33 7.77
CA LEU A 100 20.46 -24.66 9.01
C LEU A 100 19.10 -25.16 9.48
N HIS A 101 18.97 -25.57 10.76
CA HIS A 101 17.68 -25.64 11.42
C HIS A 101 17.55 -24.47 12.36
N TYR A 102 16.42 -23.73 12.27
CA TYR A 102 16.22 -22.49 13.05
C TYR A 102 14.80 -22.36 13.60
N GLU A 103 14.68 -21.53 14.63
CA GLU A 103 13.41 -21.02 15.13
C GLU A 103 13.46 -19.49 15.20
N ALA A 104 12.34 -18.83 14.80
CA ALA A 104 12.16 -17.38 14.83
C ALA A 104 10.81 -17.00 15.42
N PHE A 105 10.78 -15.89 16.18
CA PHE A 105 9.56 -15.26 16.72
C PHE A 105 9.41 -13.85 16.12
N PRO A 106 8.91 -13.72 14.89
CA PRO A 106 8.84 -12.44 14.22
C PRO A 106 7.86 -11.48 14.90
N THR A 107 8.33 -10.30 15.27
CA THR A 107 7.51 -9.21 15.81
C THR A 107 7.15 -8.16 14.77
N GLN A 108 7.76 -8.26 13.59
CA GLN A 108 7.49 -7.47 12.39
C GLN A 108 7.78 -8.32 11.16
N THR A 109 7.39 -7.86 9.98
CA THR A 109 7.63 -8.49 8.67
C THR A 109 6.76 -9.70 8.37
N MET A 110 6.49 -10.56 9.33
CA MET A 110 5.45 -11.58 9.28
C MET A 110 4.38 -11.21 10.29
N TYR A 111 3.16 -11.12 9.83
CA TYR A 111 2.02 -10.64 10.59
C TYR A 111 0.97 -11.74 10.72
N PHE A 112 0.49 -11.93 11.94
CA PHE A 112 -0.55 -12.88 12.31
C PHE A 112 -1.81 -12.07 12.62
N VAL A 113 -2.70 -11.95 11.65
CA VAL A 113 -3.90 -11.11 11.72
C VAL A 113 -5.11 -11.97 12.05
N ASN A 114 -5.92 -11.56 13.03
CA ASN A 114 -7.14 -12.23 13.49
C ASN A 114 -6.95 -13.70 13.89
N TRP A 115 -5.81 -14.03 14.48
CA TRP A 115 -5.55 -15.35 15.08
C TRP A 115 -5.91 -15.33 16.57
N ASP A 116 -7.19 -15.08 16.88
CA ASP A 116 -7.69 -15.14 18.25
C ASP A 116 -8.37 -16.49 18.49
N PHE A 117 -7.70 -17.37 19.21
CA PHE A 117 -8.28 -18.58 19.75
C PHE A 117 -9.10 -18.25 21.00
N SER A 118 -10.17 -17.49 20.84
CA SER A 118 -11.11 -17.32 21.95
C SER A 118 -11.88 -18.64 22.21
N PRO A 119 -12.41 -18.86 23.40
CA PRO A 119 -13.25 -20.04 23.70
C PRO A 119 -14.47 -20.22 22.77
N LYS A 120 -14.80 -19.22 21.98
CA LYS A 120 -15.87 -19.23 20.98
C LYS A 120 -15.42 -19.77 19.62
N VAL A 121 -14.11 -19.85 19.35
CA VAL A 121 -13.53 -20.41 18.13
C VAL A 121 -13.07 -21.82 18.46
N GLN A 122 -13.83 -22.81 18.01
CA GLN A 122 -13.61 -24.20 18.40
C GLN A 122 -12.85 -25.04 17.38
N THR A 123 -12.78 -24.57 16.12
CA THR A 123 -12.10 -25.29 15.03
C THR A 123 -11.26 -24.34 14.19
N PRO A 124 -10.22 -24.84 13.49
CA PRO A 124 -9.41 -24.04 12.57
C PRO A 124 -10.21 -23.34 11.48
N GLU A 125 -11.31 -23.96 11.02
CA GLU A 125 -12.20 -23.40 9.97
C GLU A 125 -12.95 -22.16 10.45
N GLN A 126 -13.11 -21.97 11.76
CA GLN A 126 -13.75 -20.80 12.36
C GLN A 126 -12.79 -19.63 12.56
N VAL A 127 -11.50 -19.89 12.42
CA VAL A 127 -10.47 -18.84 12.50
C VAL A 127 -10.43 -18.10 11.16
N GLN A 128 -10.89 -16.87 11.12
CA GLN A 128 -10.75 -16.00 9.95
C GLN A 128 -9.39 -15.28 9.97
N GLY A 129 -8.34 -16.03 10.34
CA GLY A 129 -7.00 -15.52 10.44
C GLY A 129 -6.29 -15.49 9.10
N GLN A 130 -5.39 -14.51 8.96
CA GLN A 130 -4.43 -14.46 7.87
C GLN A 130 -3.01 -14.35 8.42
N ILE A 131 -2.05 -14.93 7.69
CA ILE A 131 -0.63 -14.69 7.90
C ILE A 131 -0.09 -14.14 6.59
N TRP A 132 0.64 -13.05 6.65
CA TRP A 132 1.29 -12.49 5.48
C TRP A 132 2.60 -11.80 5.84
N THR A 133 3.46 -11.65 4.84
CA THR A 133 4.79 -11.05 4.99
C THR A 133 4.92 -9.77 4.19
N GLN A 134 5.84 -8.91 4.64
CA GLN A 134 6.20 -7.69 3.95
C GLN A 134 7.69 -7.42 4.19
N GLY A 135 8.52 -7.61 3.15
CA GLY A 135 9.98 -7.60 3.23
C GLY A 135 10.66 -6.30 2.80
N GLN A 136 9.93 -5.32 2.28
CA GLN A 136 10.50 -4.06 1.78
C GLN A 136 11.29 -3.34 2.89
N GLY A 137 12.46 -2.83 2.52
CA GLY A 137 13.31 -2.11 3.46
C GLY A 137 14.19 -2.99 4.34
N LYS A 138 14.41 -4.26 3.97
CA LYS A 138 15.37 -5.17 4.59
C LYS A 138 14.86 -5.92 5.81
N TYR A 139 13.76 -6.63 5.68
CA TYR A 139 13.13 -7.24 6.84
C TYR A 139 12.89 -8.75 6.77
N THR A 140 13.14 -9.42 5.63
CA THR A 140 12.93 -10.88 5.48
C THR A 140 13.70 -11.69 6.54
N SER A 141 14.84 -11.19 6.97
CA SER A 141 15.68 -11.77 8.03
C SER A 141 15.03 -11.88 9.41
N HIS A 142 13.80 -11.36 9.60
CA HIS A 142 13.05 -11.57 10.85
C HIS A 142 12.31 -12.91 10.92
N TRP A 143 12.09 -13.59 9.79
CA TRP A 143 11.37 -14.86 9.76
C TRP A 143 12.03 -15.95 8.90
N LEU A 144 12.92 -15.57 7.98
CA LEU A 144 13.73 -16.47 7.17
C LEU A 144 15.17 -15.97 7.23
N PRO A 145 16.16 -16.81 7.62
CA PRO A 145 17.58 -16.44 7.47
C PRO A 145 17.82 -16.08 6.01
N SER A 146 18.30 -14.88 5.70
CA SER A 146 18.33 -14.36 4.33
C SER A 146 19.32 -13.20 4.18
N PHE A 147 19.23 -12.46 3.09
CA PHE A 147 20.11 -11.33 2.80
C PHE A 147 19.30 -10.05 2.76
N ASP A 148 19.48 -9.17 3.74
CA ASP A 148 18.84 -7.86 3.77
C ASP A 148 19.45 -6.89 2.75
N ASP A 149 20.62 -7.23 2.18
CA ASP A 149 21.20 -6.51 1.05
C ASP A 149 20.52 -6.92 -0.27
N PRO A 150 19.86 -6.02 -1.02
CA PRO A 150 19.19 -6.34 -2.28
C PRO A 150 20.16 -6.77 -3.39
N ASN A 151 21.47 -6.60 -3.18
CA ASN A 151 22.51 -7.01 -4.14
C ASN A 151 22.77 -8.52 -4.15
N GLU A 152 22.40 -9.25 -3.10
CA GLU A 152 22.44 -10.71 -3.09
C GLU A 152 21.14 -11.27 -3.68
N LYS A 153 21.25 -11.90 -4.86
CA LYS A 153 20.11 -12.48 -5.57
C LYS A 153 20.20 -14.00 -5.56
N VAL A 154 19.12 -14.63 -5.10
CA VAL A 154 19.06 -16.06 -4.82
C VAL A 154 17.84 -16.70 -5.50
N ILE A 155 17.96 -17.92 -5.98
CA ILE A 155 16.82 -18.74 -6.46
C ILE A 155 16.16 -19.41 -5.26
N PHE A 156 14.95 -18.98 -4.91
CA PHE A 156 14.22 -19.52 -3.78
C PHE A 156 13.31 -20.68 -4.18
N SER A 157 13.33 -21.73 -3.35
CA SER A 157 12.36 -22.81 -3.33
C SER A 157 11.81 -22.91 -1.90
N THR A 158 10.51 -22.69 -1.72
CA THR A 158 9.87 -22.60 -0.40
C THR A 158 8.80 -23.68 -0.28
N THR A 159 8.96 -24.57 0.69
CA THR A 159 7.93 -25.51 1.11
C THR A 159 7.34 -25.03 2.42
N VAL A 160 6.02 -24.98 2.52
CA VAL A 160 5.32 -24.58 3.74
C VAL A 160 4.34 -25.66 4.13
N ARG A 161 4.42 -26.16 5.35
CA ARG A 161 3.44 -27.04 5.96
C ARG A 161 2.45 -26.21 6.77
N PHE A 162 1.15 -26.37 6.46
CA PHE A 162 0.09 -25.68 7.18
C PHE A 162 -1.24 -26.47 7.13
N GLN A 163 -2.16 -26.15 8.03
CA GLN A 163 -3.47 -26.82 8.15
C GLN A 163 -4.23 -26.81 6.82
N LYS A 164 -4.85 -27.95 6.48
CA LYS A 164 -5.52 -28.20 5.19
C LYS A 164 -6.71 -27.28 4.87
N SER A 165 -7.28 -26.63 5.88
CA SER A 165 -8.38 -25.65 5.70
C SER A 165 -7.91 -24.32 5.13
N PHE A 166 -6.60 -24.04 5.14
CA PHE A 166 -6.01 -22.81 4.62
C PHE A 166 -5.33 -23.03 3.28
N THR A 167 -5.25 -21.96 2.50
CA THR A 167 -4.44 -21.86 1.29
C THR A 167 -3.16 -21.13 1.60
N VAL A 168 -2.03 -21.71 1.20
CA VAL A 168 -0.71 -21.07 1.27
C VAL A 168 -0.36 -20.54 -0.11
N VAL A 169 0.15 -19.31 -0.18
CA VAL A 169 0.62 -18.66 -1.43
C VAL A 169 2.02 -18.11 -1.21
N SER A 170 2.95 -18.38 -2.15
CA SER A 170 4.32 -17.90 -2.11
C SER A 170 4.84 -17.59 -3.52
N ASN A 171 6.12 -17.19 -3.64
CA ASN A 171 6.76 -16.85 -4.91
C ASN A 171 6.97 -18.07 -5.81
N GLY A 172 6.96 -17.86 -7.12
CA GLY A 172 7.27 -18.90 -8.11
C GLY A 172 6.08 -19.80 -8.43
N GLN A 173 6.35 -20.91 -9.11
CA GLN A 173 5.32 -21.88 -9.48
C GLN A 173 5.02 -22.83 -8.32
N LEU A 174 3.76 -23.12 -8.05
CA LEU A 174 3.37 -24.24 -7.19
C LEU A 174 3.67 -25.55 -7.94
N ILE A 175 4.68 -26.29 -7.48
CA ILE A 175 5.13 -27.51 -8.14
C ILE A 175 4.60 -28.78 -7.47
N GLN A 176 4.24 -28.70 -6.18
CA GLN A 176 3.68 -29.84 -5.45
C GLN A 176 2.76 -29.39 -4.34
N GLN A 177 1.69 -30.17 -4.12
CA GLN A 177 0.87 -30.19 -2.92
C GLN A 177 0.79 -31.63 -2.42
N LYS A 178 1.10 -31.85 -1.13
CA LYS A 178 1.10 -33.18 -0.53
C LYS A 178 0.36 -33.14 0.82
N SER A 179 -0.68 -33.94 0.96
CA SER A 179 -1.39 -34.09 2.24
C SER A 179 -0.55 -34.88 3.24
N ILE A 180 -0.44 -34.39 4.46
CA ILE A 180 0.30 -35.01 5.58
C ILE A 180 -0.58 -34.92 6.81
N GLY A 181 -1.40 -35.93 7.06
CA GLY A 181 -2.36 -35.91 8.15
C GLY A 181 -3.41 -34.79 7.96
N ASP A 182 -3.47 -33.87 8.91
CA ASP A 182 -4.35 -32.71 8.88
C ASP A 182 -3.74 -31.48 8.20
N ASP A 183 -2.50 -31.59 7.74
CA ASP A 183 -1.77 -30.53 7.04
C ASP A 183 -1.63 -30.80 5.56
N ILE A 184 -1.24 -29.75 4.83
CA ILE A 184 -0.75 -29.82 3.46
C ILE A 184 0.64 -29.19 3.40
N GLU A 185 1.57 -29.83 2.70
CA GLU A 185 2.82 -29.25 2.25
C GLU A 185 2.61 -28.61 0.89
N TRP A 186 2.90 -27.32 0.79
CA TRP A 186 2.83 -26.51 -0.41
C TRP A 186 4.24 -26.16 -0.86
N GLN A 187 4.70 -26.72 -2.01
CA GLN A 187 6.03 -26.46 -2.52
C GLN A 187 6.00 -25.50 -3.70
N TYR A 188 6.64 -24.34 -3.52
CA TYR A 188 6.81 -23.31 -4.52
C TYR A 188 8.25 -23.20 -4.97
N GLN A 189 8.46 -22.88 -6.25
CA GLN A 189 9.81 -22.77 -6.83
C GLN A 189 9.93 -21.59 -7.77
N MET A 190 10.94 -20.74 -7.53
CA MET A 190 11.42 -19.76 -8.48
C MET A 190 12.36 -20.42 -9.48
N THR A 191 12.38 -19.91 -10.72
CA THR A 191 13.31 -20.39 -11.77
C THR A 191 14.46 -19.42 -12.04
N GLN A 192 14.38 -18.23 -11.49
CA GLN A 192 15.35 -17.16 -11.66
C GLN A 192 15.64 -16.51 -10.30
N PRO A 193 16.83 -15.93 -10.12
CA PRO A 193 17.21 -15.31 -8.87
C PRO A 193 16.46 -13.99 -8.62
N MET A 194 16.17 -13.72 -7.36
CA MET A 194 15.54 -12.47 -6.89
C MET A 194 16.15 -12.02 -5.56
N SER A 195 15.99 -10.77 -5.21
CA SER A 195 16.40 -10.23 -3.90
C SER A 195 15.52 -10.78 -2.78
N SER A 196 16.10 -11.01 -1.61
CA SER A 196 15.40 -11.64 -0.47
C SER A 196 14.20 -10.82 0.04
N TYR A 197 14.23 -9.49 -0.08
CA TYR A 197 13.11 -8.65 0.38
C TYR A 197 11.81 -8.91 -0.40
N LEU A 198 11.90 -9.55 -1.56
CA LEU A 198 10.76 -9.90 -2.42
C LEU A 198 10.15 -11.27 -2.07
N VAL A 199 10.74 -12.01 -1.13
CA VAL A 199 10.15 -13.28 -0.67
C VAL A 199 8.83 -13.02 0.03
N ALA A 200 7.79 -13.73 -0.42
CA ALA A 200 6.42 -13.55 0.03
C ALA A 200 5.83 -14.81 0.62
N LEU A 201 4.99 -14.62 1.62
CA LEU A 201 4.10 -15.64 2.12
C LEU A 201 2.75 -15.00 2.46
N ALA A 202 1.66 -15.62 1.98
CA ALA A 202 0.30 -15.31 2.38
C ALA A 202 -0.45 -16.61 2.69
N ILE A 203 -1.10 -16.67 3.85
CA ILE A 203 -1.91 -17.83 4.29
C ILE A 203 -3.28 -17.29 4.71
N GLY A 204 -4.34 -17.92 4.20
CA GLY A 204 -5.72 -17.52 4.49
C GLY A 204 -6.72 -18.48 3.84
N HIS A 205 -8.02 -18.25 4.04
CA HIS A 205 -9.10 -19.02 3.40
C HIS A 205 -9.36 -18.54 1.97
N TYR A 206 -8.35 -18.63 1.11
CA TYR A 206 -8.42 -18.08 -0.23
C TYR A 206 -9.06 -19.05 -1.22
N GLN A 207 -9.95 -18.50 -2.05
CA GLN A 207 -10.30 -18.99 -3.36
C GLN A 207 -9.51 -18.26 -4.43
N LYS A 208 -9.50 -18.75 -5.67
CA LYS A 208 -8.83 -18.07 -6.77
C LYS A 208 -9.59 -18.16 -8.09
N ARG A 209 -9.42 -17.14 -8.91
CA ARG A 209 -9.77 -17.11 -10.33
C ARG A 209 -8.48 -17.03 -11.14
N THR A 210 -8.39 -17.77 -12.24
CA THR A 210 -7.24 -17.74 -13.14
C THR A 210 -7.65 -17.18 -14.50
N LEU A 211 -6.94 -16.18 -14.98
CA LEU A 211 -7.00 -15.65 -16.34
C LEU A 211 -5.64 -15.86 -17.01
N PHE A 212 -5.56 -15.64 -18.33
CA PHE A 212 -4.31 -15.73 -19.05
C PHE A 212 -4.05 -14.45 -19.84
N SER A 213 -2.82 -13.94 -19.78
CA SER A 213 -2.36 -12.87 -20.65
C SER A 213 -2.35 -13.30 -22.11
N LYS A 214 -2.20 -12.36 -23.05
CA LYS A 214 -2.00 -12.68 -24.48
C LYS A 214 -0.79 -13.58 -24.74
N ASN A 215 0.21 -13.53 -23.87
CA ASN A 215 1.43 -14.33 -23.98
C ASN A 215 1.37 -15.66 -23.20
N GLY A 216 0.18 -16.05 -22.69
CA GLY A 216 -0.03 -17.29 -21.98
C GLY A 216 0.43 -17.29 -20.50
N VAL A 217 0.78 -16.14 -19.92
CA VAL A 217 1.13 -16.06 -18.49
C VAL A 217 -0.15 -16.22 -17.66
N PRO A 218 -0.20 -17.17 -16.70
CA PRO A 218 -1.32 -17.28 -15.79
C PRO A 218 -1.37 -16.08 -14.84
N LEU A 219 -2.57 -15.50 -14.67
CA LEU A 219 -2.89 -14.43 -13.74
C LEU A 219 -3.85 -15.02 -12.69
N GLU A 220 -3.34 -15.35 -11.51
CA GLU A 220 -4.12 -15.89 -10.41
C GLU A 220 -4.57 -14.76 -9.48
N GLN A 221 -5.87 -14.59 -9.33
CA GLN A 221 -6.52 -13.56 -8.53
C GLN A 221 -7.16 -14.23 -7.33
N TYR A 222 -6.59 -13.99 -6.15
CA TYR A 222 -7.04 -14.57 -4.90
C TYR A 222 -8.11 -13.71 -4.24
N TYR A 223 -8.97 -14.33 -3.42
CA TYR A 223 -10.03 -13.66 -2.67
C TYR A 223 -10.58 -14.58 -1.58
N GLU A 224 -11.16 -14.03 -0.53
CA GLU A 224 -11.95 -14.78 0.45
C GLU A 224 -13.39 -14.94 -0.07
N ALA A 225 -14.07 -16.04 0.30
CA ALA A 225 -15.41 -16.37 -0.24
C ALA A 225 -16.43 -15.23 -0.08
N GLU A 226 -16.35 -14.46 1.00
CA GLU A 226 -17.22 -13.31 1.28
C GLU A 226 -17.02 -12.15 0.30
N ASP A 227 -15.89 -12.10 -0.40
CA ASP A 227 -15.54 -11.05 -1.35
C ASP A 227 -15.83 -11.42 -2.82
N ALA A 228 -16.47 -12.56 -3.06
CA ALA A 228 -16.72 -13.07 -4.42
C ALA A 228 -17.41 -12.05 -5.35
N ALA A 229 -18.35 -11.25 -4.84
CA ALA A 229 -19.03 -10.21 -5.61
C ALA A 229 -18.11 -9.00 -5.99
N ARG A 230 -16.96 -8.86 -5.33
CA ARG A 230 -15.98 -7.76 -5.55
C ARG A 230 -14.90 -8.13 -6.57
N ILE A 231 -14.80 -9.39 -6.98
CA ILE A 231 -13.73 -9.90 -7.84
C ILE A 231 -13.74 -9.24 -9.21
N GLU A 232 -14.91 -9.15 -9.84
CA GLU A 232 -14.99 -8.54 -11.16
C GLU A 232 -14.63 -7.04 -11.11
N PRO A 233 -15.24 -6.20 -10.29
CA PRO A 233 -14.89 -4.78 -10.25
C PRO A 233 -13.42 -4.53 -9.87
N THR A 234 -12.89 -5.25 -8.90
CA THR A 234 -11.51 -5.07 -8.44
C THR A 234 -10.48 -5.42 -9.51
N TYR A 235 -10.61 -6.61 -10.11
CA TYR A 235 -9.61 -7.15 -11.04
C TYR A 235 -9.93 -6.94 -12.53
N ARG A 236 -10.97 -6.19 -12.83
CA ARG A 236 -11.52 -5.96 -14.18
C ARG A 236 -10.45 -5.71 -15.23
N TYR A 237 -9.46 -4.90 -14.91
CA TYR A 237 -8.42 -4.47 -15.84
C TYR A 237 -7.09 -5.24 -15.72
N SER A 238 -6.96 -6.21 -14.81
CA SER A 238 -5.67 -6.88 -14.57
C SER A 238 -5.06 -7.50 -15.82
N LYS A 239 -5.86 -8.18 -16.64
CA LYS A 239 -5.40 -8.74 -17.92
C LYS A 239 -5.01 -7.65 -18.91
N GLN A 240 -5.81 -6.60 -19.04
CA GLN A 240 -5.53 -5.48 -19.95
C GLN A 240 -4.23 -4.77 -19.56
N ILE A 241 -4.01 -4.55 -18.26
CA ILE A 241 -2.78 -3.94 -17.72
C ILE A 241 -1.58 -4.81 -18.04
N MET A 242 -1.63 -6.12 -17.81
CA MET A 242 -0.54 -7.06 -18.13
C MET A 242 -0.19 -7.01 -19.63
N ASP A 243 -1.19 -7.08 -20.48
CA ASP A 243 -1.01 -7.08 -21.94
C ASP A 243 -0.47 -5.74 -22.44
N TYR A 244 -0.98 -4.63 -21.88
CA TYR A 244 -0.51 -3.28 -22.19
C TYR A 244 0.94 -3.06 -21.74
N LEU A 245 1.27 -3.33 -20.48
CA LEU A 245 2.62 -3.11 -19.96
C LEU A 245 3.64 -3.97 -20.69
N THR A 246 3.34 -5.24 -20.98
CA THR A 246 4.21 -6.11 -21.79
C THR A 246 4.51 -5.49 -23.16
N LYS A 247 3.52 -4.91 -23.82
CA LYS A 247 3.66 -4.23 -25.11
C LYS A 247 4.43 -2.92 -24.99
N GLU A 248 4.08 -2.08 -24.01
CA GLU A 248 4.62 -0.73 -23.82
C GLU A 248 6.08 -0.76 -23.35
N ILE A 249 6.44 -1.68 -22.45
CA ILE A 249 7.83 -1.89 -22.00
C ILE A 249 8.66 -2.53 -23.12
N GLY A 250 8.07 -3.38 -23.97
CA GLY A 250 8.72 -4.05 -25.07
C GLY A 250 9.61 -5.24 -24.65
N VAL A 251 9.47 -5.70 -23.41
CA VAL A 251 10.10 -6.93 -22.86
C VAL A 251 8.97 -7.82 -22.34
N LYS A 252 8.98 -9.11 -22.71
CA LYS A 252 8.02 -10.08 -22.20
C LYS A 252 8.05 -10.10 -20.67
N TYR A 253 6.91 -10.40 -20.05
CA TYR A 253 6.84 -10.65 -18.61
C TYR A 253 7.91 -11.70 -18.23
N PRO A 254 8.80 -11.38 -17.27
CA PRO A 254 10.02 -12.20 -17.09
C PRO A 254 9.79 -13.49 -16.29
N TRP A 255 8.64 -13.63 -15.66
CA TRP A 255 8.33 -14.73 -14.76
C TRP A 255 7.29 -15.68 -15.36
N LYS A 256 7.07 -16.84 -14.72
CA LYS A 256 6.17 -17.89 -15.25
C LYS A 256 4.71 -17.74 -14.84
N ILE A 257 4.42 -16.92 -13.81
CA ILE A 257 3.11 -16.76 -13.21
C ILE A 257 3.04 -15.37 -12.56
N TYR A 258 1.84 -14.81 -12.46
CA TYR A 258 1.58 -13.60 -11.69
C TYR A 258 0.37 -13.80 -10.77
N ARG A 259 0.52 -13.51 -9.49
CA ARG A 259 -0.51 -13.62 -8.47
C ARG A 259 -0.81 -12.27 -7.86
N GLN A 260 -2.06 -12.09 -7.47
CA GLN A 260 -2.58 -10.92 -6.77
C GLN A 260 -3.34 -11.41 -5.54
N VAL A 261 -2.84 -11.07 -4.34
CA VAL A 261 -3.35 -11.60 -3.07
C VAL A 261 -3.74 -10.45 -2.15
N PRO A 262 -5.03 -10.22 -1.91
CA PRO A 262 -5.49 -9.22 -0.95
C PRO A 262 -5.30 -9.74 0.48
N VAL A 263 -4.79 -8.88 1.35
CA VAL A 263 -4.63 -9.23 2.76
C VAL A 263 -5.25 -8.16 3.67
N ARG A 264 -5.71 -8.60 4.85
CA ARG A 264 -6.28 -7.73 5.88
C ARG A 264 -5.19 -6.92 6.55
N ASP A 265 -5.49 -5.66 6.82
CA ASP A 265 -4.61 -4.75 7.56
C ASP A 265 -3.19 -4.64 7.00
N PHE A 266 -3.06 -4.69 5.68
CA PHE A 266 -1.77 -4.49 5.04
C PHE A 266 -1.21 -3.10 5.34
N LEU A 267 0.11 -2.99 5.42
CA LEU A 267 0.78 -1.74 5.85
C LEU A 267 0.74 -0.65 4.79
N TYR A 268 0.67 -1.03 3.51
CA TYR A 268 0.77 -0.18 2.33
C TYR A 268 -0.37 -0.48 1.36
N ALA A 269 -0.35 0.17 0.20
CA ALA A 269 -1.32 -0.10 -0.87
C ALA A 269 -1.06 -1.46 -1.52
N GLY A 270 0.19 -1.75 -1.85
CA GLY A 270 0.67 -3.00 -2.43
C GLY A 270 2.12 -3.27 -2.05
N MET A 271 2.63 -4.40 -2.53
CA MET A 271 4.02 -4.83 -2.44
C MET A 271 4.35 -5.73 -3.64
N GLU A 272 5.43 -5.41 -4.29
CA GLU A 272 5.89 -5.99 -5.55
C GLU A 272 6.49 -7.39 -5.44
N ASN A 273 6.25 -8.15 -4.39
CA ASN A 273 6.84 -9.49 -4.23
C ASN A 273 6.86 -10.27 -5.54
N THR A 274 8.03 -10.72 -5.96
CA THR A 274 8.23 -11.34 -7.28
C THR A 274 7.23 -12.46 -7.53
N THR A 275 6.49 -12.38 -8.63
CA THR A 275 5.40 -13.28 -9.04
C THR A 275 4.12 -13.22 -8.18
N THR A 276 4.12 -12.55 -7.05
CA THR A 276 3.03 -12.63 -6.06
C THR A 276 2.83 -11.29 -5.36
N THR A 277 2.18 -10.34 -6.03
CA THR A 277 1.80 -9.06 -5.42
C THR A 277 0.86 -9.31 -4.25
N ILE A 278 1.24 -8.81 -3.06
CA ILE A 278 0.37 -8.71 -1.90
C ILE A 278 -0.16 -7.26 -1.84
N PHE A 279 -1.45 -7.07 -1.63
CA PHE A 279 -2.04 -5.74 -1.59
C PHE A 279 -3.12 -5.61 -0.52
N SER A 280 -3.44 -4.37 -0.15
CA SER A 280 -4.44 -4.10 0.87
C SER A 280 -5.85 -4.49 0.42
N ARG A 281 -6.55 -5.28 1.25
CA ARG A 281 -7.95 -5.64 1.04
C ARG A 281 -8.88 -4.41 0.88
N GLU A 282 -8.46 -3.23 1.31
CA GLU A 282 -9.21 -1.98 1.13
C GLU A 282 -9.52 -1.65 -0.34
N TYR A 283 -8.75 -2.21 -1.29
CA TYR A 283 -8.97 -2.07 -2.73
C TYR A 283 -9.97 -3.07 -3.31
N LEU A 284 -10.49 -4.02 -2.51
CA LEU A 284 -11.60 -4.87 -2.92
C LEU A 284 -12.90 -4.07 -2.89
N VAL A 285 -13.42 -3.76 -4.07
CA VAL A 285 -14.60 -2.91 -4.25
C VAL A 285 -15.65 -3.61 -5.11
N ASP A 286 -16.91 -3.28 -4.87
CA ASP A 286 -17.99 -3.57 -5.79
C ASP A 286 -18.09 -2.53 -6.91
N SER A 287 -19.10 -2.67 -7.78
CA SER A 287 -19.27 -1.78 -8.94
C SER A 287 -19.58 -0.32 -8.58
N VAL A 288 -20.17 -0.07 -7.41
CA VAL A 288 -20.40 1.29 -6.92
C VAL A 288 -19.12 1.87 -6.34
N GLY A 289 -18.48 1.14 -5.44
CA GLY A 289 -17.22 1.56 -4.83
C GLY A 289 -16.06 1.76 -5.82
N PHE A 290 -16.12 1.09 -6.99
CA PHE A 290 -15.13 1.27 -8.07
C PHE A 290 -15.04 2.72 -8.56
N ASN A 291 -16.13 3.48 -8.53
CA ASN A 291 -16.15 4.88 -8.98
C ASN A 291 -15.40 5.82 -8.02
N ASP A 292 -15.33 5.47 -6.74
CA ASP A 292 -14.65 6.26 -5.72
C ASP A 292 -13.21 5.79 -5.51
N ARG A 293 -13.02 4.47 -5.44
CA ARG A 293 -11.73 3.82 -5.17
C ARG A 293 -11.61 2.57 -6.05
N ASN A 294 -10.53 2.48 -6.82
CA ASN A 294 -10.28 1.29 -7.63
C ASN A 294 -8.84 0.79 -7.49
N TYR A 295 -8.62 -0.45 -7.88
CA TYR A 295 -7.33 -1.12 -7.78
C TYR A 295 -6.41 -0.85 -8.98
N VAL A 296 -6.85 -0.10 -9.99
CA VAL A 296 -6.17 0.03 -11.30
C VAL A 296 -4.74 0.55 -11.17
N ASN A 297 -4.55 1.65 -10.42
CA ASN A 297 -3.22 2.25 -10.24
C ASN A 297 -2.28 1.31 -9.47
N VAL A 298 -2.71 0.79 -8.31
CA VAL A 298 -1.92 -0.14 -7.50
C VAL A 298 -1.60 -1.40 -8.29
N ASN A 299 -2.57 -1.99 -8.97
CA ASN A 299 -2.36 -3.16 -9.83
C ASN A 299 -1.27 -2.92 -10.89
N ALA A 300 -1.35 -1.78 -11.59
CA ALA A 300 -0.38 -1.46 -12.63
C ALA A 300 1.01 -1.12 -12.06
N HIS A 301 1.07 -0.49 -10.90
CA HIS A 301 2.30 -0.16 -10.18
C HIS A 301 3.04 -1.43 -9.75
N GLU A 302 2.36 -2.31 -9.01
CA GLU A 302 2.95 -3.56 -8.52
C GLU A 302 3.30 -4.52 -9.67
N LEU A 303 2.51 -4.51 -10.74
CA LEU A 303 2.86 -5.29 -11.92
C LEU A 303 4.08 -4.72 -12.66
N ALA A 304 4.23 -3.39 -12.75
CA ALA A 304 5.39 -2.77 -13.40
C ALA A 304 6.70 -3.08 -12.65
N HIS A 305 6.64 -3.18 -11.33
CA HIS A 305 7.77 -3.60 -10.52
C HIS A 305 8.35 -4.97 -10.92
N GLN A 306 7.55 -5.86 -11.50
CA GLN A 306 8.05 -7.16 -11.97
C GLN A 306 9.17 -7.03 -13.01
N TRP A 307 9.29 -5.88 -13.69
CA TRP A 307 10.43 -5.49 -14.52
C TRP A 307 11.37 -4.52 -13.80
N PHE A 308 10.82 -3.52 -13.05
CA PHE A 308 11.56 -2.42 -12.43
C PHE A 308 11.55 -2.58 -10.90
N GLY A 309 12.45 -3.35 -10.37
CA GLY A 309 12.54 -3.75 -8.96
C GLY A 309 12.92 -5.22 -8.86
N ASP A 310 12.19 -6.09 -9.56
CA ASP A 310 12.37 -7.54 -9.50
C ASP A 310 13.39 -8.05 -10.52
N LEU A 311 13.14 -7.80 -11.83
CA LEU A 311 14.06 -8.20 -12.89
C LEU A 311 15.37 -7.41 -12.82
N VAL A 312 15.26 -6.10 -12.63
CA VAL A 312 16.39 -5.18 -12.48
C VAL A 312 16.19 -4.39 -11.21
N THR A 313 17.10 -4.50 -10.25
CA THR A 313 16.97 -3.93 -8.90
C THR A 313 17.95 -2.77 -8.70
N ALA A 314 17.55 -1.70 -8.03
CA ALA A 314 18.45 -0.63 -7.63
C ALA A 314 19.56 -1.16 -6.70
N GLN A 315 20.81 -0.73 -6.93
CA GLN A 315 21.95 -1.14 -6.12
C GLN A 315 21.86 -0.60 -4.67
N SER A 316 21.25 0.55 -4.52
CA SER A 316 21.12 1.21 -3.22
C SER A 316 19.88 2.12 -3.17
N GLY A 317 19.50 2.55 -1.98
CA GLY A 317 18.43 3.53 -1.79
C GLY A 317 18.64 4.85 -2.56
N LYS A 318 19.87 5.20 -2.93
CA LYS A 318 20.18 6.36 -3.77
C LYS A 318 19.57 6.24 -5.17
N ASP A 319 19.44 5.01 -5.67
CA ASP A 319 18.93 4.74 -7.02
C ASP A 319 17.50 4.20 -7.00
N HIS A 320 16.80 4.27 -5.86
CA HIS A 320 15.46 3.70 -5.64
C HIS A 320 14.39 4.24 -6.60
N TRP A 321 14.56 5.44 -7.14
CA TRP A 321 13.69 5.99 -8.18
C TRP A 321 13.64 5.16 -9.47
N LEU A 322 14.67 4.31 -9.73
CA LEU A 322 14.69 3.35 -10.83
C LEU A 322 13.69 2.20 -10.65
N GLN A 323 13.17 2.02 -9.43
CA GLN A 323 12.08 1.09 -9.13
C GLN A 323 10.76 1.88 -9.05
N GLU A 324 10.63 2.74 -8.07
CA GLU A 324 9.40 3.44 -7.76
C GLU A 324 8.97 4.45 -8.83
N GLY A 325 9.92 5.20 -9.38
CA GLY A 325 9.64 6.16 -10.45
C GLY A 325 9.16 5.46 -11.73
N PHE A 326 9.80 4.35 -12.10
CA PHE A 326 9.37 3.53 -13.24
C PHE A 326 7.99 2.92 -12.99
N ALA A 327 7.78 2.27 -11.85
CA ALA A 327 6.49 1.65 -11.53
C ALA A 327 5.36 2.69 -11.51
N THR A 328 5.58 3.84 -10.91
CA THR A 328 4.61 4.96 -10.90
C THR A 328 4.33 5.47 -12.32
N TYR A 329 5.36 5.65 -13.15
CA TYR A 329 5.17 6.14 -14.51
C TYR A 329 4.42 5.14 -15.40
N TYR A 330 4.77 3.85 -15.33
CA TYR A 330 4.07 2.82 -16.10
C TYR A 330 2.66 2.57 -15.60
N ALA A 331 2.39 2.76 -14.31
CA ALA A 331 1.03 2.78 -13.77
C ALA A 331 0.20 3.93 -14.39
N LEU A 332 0.75 5.15 -14.43
CA LEU A 332 0.09 6.28 -15.08
C LEU A 332 -0.15 6.03 -16.59
N LEU A 333 0.77 5.37 -17.28
CA LEU A 333 0.58 4.99 -18.69
C LEU A 333 -0.51 3.93 -18.87
N ALA A 334 -0.62 2.98 -17.94
CA ALA A 334 -1.70 1.99 -17.93
C ALA A 334 -3.06 2.66 -17.63
N GLU A 335 -3.13 3.58 -16.69
CA GLU A 335 -4.32 4.39 -16.45
C GLU A 335 -4.69 5.25 -17.67
N LYS A 336 -3.69 5.78 -18.40
CA LYS A 336 -3.92 6.47 -19.68
C LYS A 336 -4.60 5.58 -20.73
N GLU A 337 -4.19 4.32 -20.83
CA GLU A 337 -4.77 3.34 -21.74
C GLU A 337 -6.22 3.00 -21.37
N ILE A 338 -6.55 3.00 -20.08
CA ILE A 338 -7.88 2.65 -19.55
C ILE A 338 -8.82 3.85 -19.51
N PHE A 339 -8.37 4.98 -18.98
CA PHE A 339 -9.19 6.17 -18.69
C PHE A 339 -8.96 7.34 -19.63
N GLY A 340 -8.00 7.22 -20.54
CA GLY A 340 -7.73 8.24 -21.56
C GLY A 340 -6.68 9.29 -21.16
N ALA A 341 -6.35 10.12 -22.16
CA ALA A 341 -5.28 11.11 -22.06
C ALA A 341 -5.61 12.22 -21.04
N ASP A 342 -6.85 12.68 -20.96
CA ASP A 342 -7.25 13.75 -20.04
C ASP A 342 -7.09 13.34 -18.60
N TYR A 343 -7.43 12.08 -18.26
CA TYR A 343 -7.17 11.50 -16.94
C TYR A 343 -5.68 11.51 -16.61
N PHE A 344 -4.84 11.02 -17.50
CA PHE A 344 -3.38 10.98 -17.32
C PHE A 344 -2.78 12.36 -17.06
N TYR A 345 -3.13 13.36 -17.88
CA TYR A 345 -2.62 14.72 -17.71
C TYR A 345 -3.14 15.39 -16.44
N ASN A 346 -4.37 15.08 -16.03
CA ASN A 346 -4.89 15.54 -14.74
C ASN A 346 -4.12 14.95 -13.56
N LYS A 347 -3.78 13.65 -13.59
CA LYS A 347 -2.92 13.01 -12.56
C LYS A 347 -1.51 13.61 -12.52
N LEU A 348 -0.90 13.85 -13.69
CA LEU A 348 0.38 14.54 -13.76
C LEU A 348 0.29 15.96 -13.18
N PHE A 349 -0.77 16.71 -13.46
CA PHE A 349 -0.96 18.03 -12.88
C PHE A 349 -1.10 17.97 -11.37
N GLN A 350 -1.89 17.05 -10.83
CA GLN A 350 -2.07 16.86 -9.39
C GLN A 350 -0.73 16.54 -8.71
N SER A 351 0.06 15.63 -9.28
CA SER A 351 1.40 15.30 -8.74
C SER A 351 2.37 16.48 -8.82
N ALA A 352 2.32 17.28 -9.91
CA ALA A 352 3.12 18.51 -10.01
C ALA A 352 2.78 19.51 -8.91
N GLN A 353 1.47 19.69 -8.58
CA GLN A 353 1.06 20.59 -7.49
C GLN A 353 1.58 20.10 -6.13
N GLN A 354 1.53 18.78 -5.87
CA GLN A 354 2.07 18.18 -4.65
C GLN A 354 3.58 18.39 -4.55
N LEU A 355 4.33 18.17 -5.65
CA LEU A 355 5.77 18.34 -5.70
C LEU A 355 6.19 19.81 -5.50
N ILE A 356 5.47 20.77 -6.12
CA ILE A 356 5.70 22.21 -5.94
C ILE A 356 5.48 22.61 -4.47
N GLN A 357 4.45 22.07 -3.83
CA GLN A 357 4.19 22.35 -2.42
C GLN A 357 5.22 21.70 -1.51
N ALA A 358 5.59 20.44 -1.75
CA ALA A 358 6.60 19.74 -0.97
C ALA A 358 8.00 20.38 -1.08
N ALA A 359 8.39 20.87 -2.26
CA ALA A 359 9.68 21.54 -2.47
C ALA A 359 9.89 22.79 -1.59
N LYS A 360 8.85 23.32 -0.93
CA LYS A 360 8.98 24.41 0.03
C LYS A 360 9.61 23.98 1.37
N THR A 361 9.54 22.70 1.69
CA THR A 361 9.99 22.14 2.97
C THR A 361 10.92 20.93 2.83
N ASP A 362 10.82 20.18 1.72
CA ASP A 362 11.68 19.03 1.43
C ASP A 362 13.00 19.52 0.80
N SER A 363 14.09 19.27 1.48
CA SER A 363 15.45 19.67 1.06
C SER A 363 16.28 18.48 0.56
N ILE A 364 15.65 17.32 0.28
CA ILE A 364 16.36 16.09 -0.08
C ILE A 364 16.10 15.77 -1.56
N PRO A 365 17.14 15.68 -2.41
CA PRO A 365 16.98 15.34 -3.83
C PRO A 365 16.65 13.87 -4.05
N VAL A 366 16.19 13.52 -5.26
CA VAL A 366 15.83 12.14 -5.66
C VAL A 366 16.99 11.17 -5.47
N LEU A 367 18.22 11.57 -5.85
CA LEU A 367 19.43 10.73 -5.71
C LEU A 367 19.97 10.74 -4.27
N ASN A 368 19.12 10.48 -3.31
CA ASN A 368 19.46 10.38 -1.89
C ASN A 368 18.67 9.27 -1.22
N PRO A 369 19.27 8.33 -0.49
CA PRO A 369 18.56 7.22 0.15
C PRO A 369 17.53 7.67 1.22
N LYS A 370 17.55 8.92 1.64
CA LYS A 370 16.61 9.53 2.58
C LYS A 370 15.53 10.37 1.89
N ALA A 371 15.46 10.36 0.55
CA ALA A 371 14.43 11.09 -0.17
C ALA A 371 13.03 10.62 0.24
N SER A 372 12.07 11.54 0.18
CA SER A 372 10.69 11.24 0.53
C SER A 372 10.03 10.30 -0.48
N THR A 373 8.98 9.59 -0.06
CA THR A 373 8.14 8.79 -0.96
C THR A 373 7.68 9.63 -2.16
N LEU A 374 7.24 10.87 -1.93
CA LEU A 374 6.83 11.77 -3.02
C LEU A 374 7.96 12.02 -4.04
N SER A 375 9.21 12.13 -3.57
CA SER A 375 10.38 12.34 -4.45
C SER A 375 10.70 11.09 -5.28
N PHE A 376 10.76 9.89 -4.68
CA PHE A 376 11.07 8.67 -5.43
C PHE A 376 9.98 8.34 -6.45
N TYR A 377 8.70 8.40 -6.03
CA TYR A 377 7.55 8.00 -6.85
C TYR A 377 7.20 9.09 -7.87
N GLN A 378 6.73 10.25 -7.39
CA GLN A 378 6.13 11.25 -8.29
C GLN A 378 7.19 12.04 -9.06
N LYS A 379 8.27 12.51 -8.41
CA LYS A 379 9.31 13.22 -9.15
C LYS A 379 10.11 12.27 -10.03
N GLY A 380 10.32 11.01 -9.61
CA GLY A 380 10.87 9.95 -10.45
C GLY A 380 10.02 9.69 -11.70
N ALA A 381 8.70 9.58 -11.57
CA ALA A 381 7.79 9.43 -12.71
C ALA A 381 7.83 10.64 -13.65
N TRP A 382 7.87 11.86 -13.11
CA TRP A 382 8.05 13.07 -13.91
C TRP A 382 9.37 13.08 -14.67
N ALA A 383 10.46 12.66 -14.05
CA ALA A 383 11.76 12.55 -14.70
C ALA A 383 11.69 11.63 -15.93
N LEU A 384 11.02 10.48 -15.82
CA LEU A 384 10.80 9.56 -16.94
C LEU A 384 9.88 10.17 -18.01
N HIS A 385 8.83 10.87 -17.61
CA HIS A 385 7.95 11.58 -18.54
C HIS A 385 8.70 12.62 -19.37
N VAL A 386 9.56 13.39 -18.71
CA VAL A 386 10.41 14.41 -19.39
C VAL A 386 11.36 13.75 -20.38
N ILE A 387 12.04 12.65 -20.04
CA ILE A 387 12.88 11.92 -20.99
C ILE A 387 12.03 11.49 -22.20
N ARG A 388 10.89 10.81 -21.96
CA ARG A 388 10.01 10.28 -23.00
C ARG A 388 9.52 11.39 -23.95
N GLU A 389 9.13 12.56 -23.40
CA GLU A 389 8.63 13.69 -24.19
C GLU A 389 9.72 14.40 -25.01
N ASN A 390 10.99 14.36 -24.56
CA ASN A 390 12.11 14.98 -25.26
C ASN A 390 12.68 14.07 -26.36
N ILE A 391 12.78 12.74 -26.11
CA ILE A 391 13.39 11.82 -27.11
C ILE A 391 12.36 11.07 -27.94
N GLY A 392 11.07 11.17 -27.59
CA GLY A 392 9.96 10.48 -28.24
C GLY A 392 9.72 9.06 -27.69
N ALA A 393 8.47 8.61 -27.75
CA ALA A 393 8.02 7.35 -27.16
C ALA A 393 8.76 6.12 -27.71
N LYS A 394 9.07 6.06 -29.03
CA LYS A 394 9.78 4.92 -29.63
C LYS A 394 11.24 4.82 -29.17
N ALA A 395 11.93 5.96 -29.07
CA ALA A 395 13.32 5.98 -28.59
C ALA A 395 13.35 5.64 -27.10
N PHE A 396 12.42 6.17 -26.29
CA PHE A 396 12.29 5.82 -24.90
C PHE A 396 12.08 4.32 -24.67
N GLN A 397 11.12 3.71 -25.39
CA GLN A 397 10.87 2.26 -25.33
C GLN A 397 12.15 1.46 -25.72
N LYS A 398 12.90 1.91 -26.73
CA LYS A 398 14.15 1.25 -27.14
C LYS A 398 15.22 1.31 -26.03
N ALA A 399 15.35 2.47 -25.36
CA ALA A 399 16.25 2.64 -24.21
C ALA A 399 15.87 1.71 -23.06
N VAL A 400 14.59 1.70 -22.67
CA VAL A 400 14.06 0.83 -21.61
C VAL A 400 14.26 -0.65 -21.93
N LYS A 401 13.94 -1.06 -23.16
CA LYS A 401 14.13 -2.44 -23.59
C LYS A 401 15.60 -2.87 -23.55
N SER A 402 16.52 -1.99 -23.95
CA SER A 402 17.96 -2.24 -23.90
C SER A 402 18.44 -2.34 -22.45
N TYR A 403 18.02 -1.42 -21.60
CA TYR A 403 18.31 -1.41 -20.16
C TYR A 403 17.88 -2.71 -19.48
N LEU A 404 16.62 -3.12 -19.62
CA LEU A 404 16.09 -4.33 -18.99
C LEU A 404 16.80 -5.60 -19.50
N LYS A 405 17.05 -5.71 -20.81
CA LYS A 405 17.73 -6.88 -21.38
C LYS A 405 19.18 -6.99 -20.95
N LYS A 406 19.87 -5.85 -20.84
CA LYS A 406 21.30 -5.82 -20.48
C LYS A 406 21.54 -6.15 -19.02
N TYR A 407 20.64 -5.67 -18.14
CA TYR A 407 20.81 -5.75 -16.70
C TYR A 407 19.84 -6.71 -16.00
N GLN A 408 19.16 -7.59 -16.75
CA GLN A 408 18.26 -8.58 -16.16
C GLN A 408 18.94 -9.40 -15.06
N TYR A 409 18.25 -9.58 -13.96
CA TYR A 409 18.69 -10.29 -12.76
C TYR A 409 19.92 -9.69 -12.07
N THR A 410 20.22 -8.43 -12.32
CA THR A 410 21.34 -7.73 -11.69
C THR A 410 20.88 -6.45 -11.00
N ASN A 411 21.81 -5.80 -10.30
CA ASN A 411 21.60 -4.51 -9.65
C ASN A 411 22.20 -3.38 -10.48
N VAL A 412 21.59 -2.20 -10.41
CA VAL A 412 21.88 -1.05 -11.26
C VAL A 412 21.94 0.26 -10.50
N ILE A 413 22.62 1.22 -11.10
CA ILE A 413 22.63 2.63 -10.67
C ILE A 413 22.03 3.52 -11.76
N THR A 414 21.71 4.74 -11.43
CA THR A 414 21.13 5.76 -12.34
C THR A 414 21.91 5.89 -13.65
N ALA A 415 23.24 5.85 -13.60
CA ALA A 415 24.09 5.96 -14.78
C ALA A 415 23.86 4.82 -15.80
N ASN A 416 23.47 3.63 -15.34
CA ASN A 416 23.19 2.49 -16.22
C ASN A 416 22.00 2.78 -17.15
N PHE A 417 20.91 3.33 -16.62
CA PHE A 417 19.75 3.71 -17.42
C PHE A 417 20.05 4.90 -18.34
N LEU A 418 20.69 5.96 -17.82
CA LEU A 418 21.03 7.15 -18.60
C LEU A 418 21.99 6.84 -19.76
N ALA A 419 22.88 5.86 -19.59
CA ALA A 419 23.74 5.38 -20.67
C ALA A 419 22.96 4.76 -21.83
N GLU A 420 21.87 4.01 -21.54
CA GLU A 420 21.01 3.45 -22.59
C GLU A 420 20.14 4.54 -23.26
N VAL A 421 19.75 5.60 -22.54
CA VAL A 421 19.12 6.80 -23.11
C VAL A 421 20.09 7.50 -24.08
N ASN A 422 21.34 7.74 -23.68
CA ASN A 422 22.34 8.36 -24.53
C ASN A 422 22.62 7.59 -25.84
N LYS A 423 22.58 6.26 -25.80
CA LYS A 423 22.78 5.44 -27.02
C LYS A 423 21.69 5.65 -28.07
N VAL A 424 20.44 5.83 -27.65
CA VAL A 424 19.30 5.98 -28.58
C VAL A 424 19.02 7.43 -28.93
N ALA A 425 19.47 8.38 -28.11
CA ALA A 425 19.25 9.81 -28.28
C ALA A 425 20.48 10.62 -27.83
N PRO A 426 21.61 10.56 -28.55
CA PRO A 426 22.86 11.20 -28.16
C PRO A 426 22.74 12.72 -28.08
N GLN A 427 21.75 13.34 -28.73
CA GLN A 427 21.45 14.76 -28.65
C GLN A 427 20.78 15.17 -27.33
N PHE A 428 20.23 14.24 -26.55
CA PHE A 428 19.63 14.52 -25.26
C PHE A 428 20.71 14.63 -24.18
N ASN A 429 20.85 15.81 -23.59
CA ASN A 429 21.87 16.07 -22.56
C ASN A 429 21.46 15.44 -21.21
N THR A 430 21.82 14.18 -21.01
CA THR A 430 21.52 13.44 -19.78
C THR A 430 22.18 14.01 -18.53
N GLN A 431 23.33 14.69 -18.63
CA GLN A 431 23.98 15.32 -17.47
C GLN A 431 23.21 16.56 -16.99
N SER A 432 22.76 17.42 -17.93
CA SER A 432 21.92 18.57 -17.60
C SER A 432 20.57 18.11 -17.03
N PHE A 433 19.98 17.07 -17.61
CA PHE A 433 18.76 16.43 -17.10
C PHE A 433 18.94 15.91 -15.67
N GLN A 434 20.01 15.12 -15.39
CA GLN A 434 20.28 14.54 -14.08
C GLN A 434 20.41 15.65 -13.02
N ARG A 435 21.21 16.66 -13.28
CA ARG A 435 21.36 17.81 -12.35
C ARG A 435 20.04 18.47 -12.02
N ARG A 436 19.18 18.70 -13.02
CA ARG A 436 17.93 19.44 -12.85
C ARG A 436 16.80 18.61 -12.23
N TRP A 437 16.64 17.34 -12.63
CA TRP A 437 15.52 16.51 -12.21
C TRP A 437 15.82 15.58 -11.03
N LEU A 438 17.05 15.08 -10.92
CA LEU A 438 17.39 14.05 -9.94
C LEU A 438 18.27 14.57 -8.80
N GLU A 439 19.16 15.53 -9.05
CA GLU A 439 20.06 16.08 -8.03
C GLU A 439 19.58 17.40 -7.42
N SER A 440 18.69 18.13 -8.09
CA SER A 440 18.03 19.31 -7.54
C SER A 440 16.89 18.93 -6.58
N VAL A 441 16.73 19.69 -5.51
CA VAL A 441 15.55 19.60 -4.61
C VAL A 441 14.32 20.27 -5.24
N GLU A 442 14.53 21.26 -6.10
CA GLU A 442 13.47 21.99 -6.76
C GLU A 442 12.73 21.11 -7.78
N PHE A 443 11.44 21.37 -7.93
CA PHE A 443 10.65 20.81 -9.01
C PHE A 443 10.70 21.75 -10.22
N PRO A 444 11.17 21.30 -11.41
CA PRO A 444 11.29 22.16 -12.61
C PRO A 444 9.91 22.53 -13.19
N ARG A 445 9.23 23.44 -12.50
CA ARG A 445 7.82 23.81 -12.74
C ARG A 445 7.57 24.25 -14.20
N GLU A 446 8.41 25.15 -14.73
CA GLU A 446 8.18 25.72 -16.07
C GLU A 446 8.23 24.65 -17.15
N GLU A 447 9.21 23.74 -17.09
CA GLU A 447 9.34 22.62 -18.01
C GLU A 447 8.14 21.67 -17.90
N ALA A 448 7.72 21.32 -16.67
CA ALA A 448 6.56 20.47 -16.44
C ALA A 448 5.26 21.08 -16.99
N PHE A 449 5.04 22.38 -16.83
CA PHE A 449 3.85 23.07 -17.32
C PHE A 449 3.83 23.20 -18.83
N VAL A 450 4.98 23.33 -19.49
CA VAL A 450 5.09 23.25 -20.96
C VAL A 450 4.60 21.89 -21.46
N LEU A 451 5.00 20.80 -20.78
CA LEU A 451 4.56 19.45 -21.13
C LEU A 451 3.06 19.23 -20.86
N LEU A 452 2.53 19.74 -19.75
CA LEU A 452 1.11 19.65 -19.42
C LEU A 452 0.23 20.32 -20.49
N ARG A 453 0.66 21.47 -21.03
CA ARG A 453 -0.06 22.21 -22.09
C ARG A 453 -0.13 21.50 -23.44
N LYS A 454 0.61 20.41 -23.65
CA LYS A 454 0.45 19.56 -24.84
C LYS A 454 -0.93 18.89 -24.90
N ASN A 455 -1.60 18.70 -23.76
CA ASN A 455 -2.98 18.23 -23.71
C ASN A 455 -3.94 19.43 -23.76
N LYS A 456 -4.87 19.41 -24.71
CA LYS A 456 -5.82 20.51 -24.94
C LYS A 456 -6.71 20.77 -23.72
N THR A 457 -7.22 19.73 -23.08
CA THR A 457 -8.05 19.84 -21.87
C THR A 457 -7.27 20.45 -20.72
N MET A 458 -6.00 20.07 -20.54
CA MET A 458 -5.15 20.63 -19.49
C MET A 458 -4.78 22.09 -19.77
N GLU A 459 -4.53 22.46 -21.03
CA GLU A 459 -4.34 23.87 -21.42
C GLU A 459 -5.57 24.71 -21.06
N GLN A 460 -6.77 24.22 -21.42
CA GLN A 460 -8.05 24.87 -21.06
C GLN A 460 -8.23 24.97 -19.54
N TYR A 461 -7.91 23.91 -18.81
CA TYR A 461 -7.96 23.88 -17.34
C TYR A 461 -7.07 24.96 -16.74
N LEU A 462 -5.83 25.10 -17.20
CA LEU A 462 -4.88 26.10 -16.72
C LEU A 462 -5.33 27.52 -17.06
N GLN A 463 -5.94 27.73 -18.22
CA GLN A 463 -6.51 29.01 -18.61
C GLN A 463 -7.68 29.41 -17.71
N LEU A 464 -8.66 28.50 -17.51
CA LEU A 464 -9.82 28.71 -16.64
C LEU A 464 -9.41 28.91 -15.18
N ARG A 465 -8.39 28.18 -14.71
CA ARG A 465 -7.85 28.34 -13.36
C ARG A 465 -7.28 29.74 -13.12
N ASN A 466 -6.58 30.30 -14.12
CA ASN A 466 -5.96 31.61 -14.03
C ASN A 466 -6.95 32.76 -14.30
N ARG A 467 -8.01 32.50 -15.03
CA ARG A 467 -9.07 33.47 -15.37
C ARG A 467 -10.44 32.84 -15.12
N PRO A 468 -10.93 32.85 -13.88
CA PRO A 468 -12.24 32.32 -13.53
C PRO A 468 -13.36 33.01 -14.31
N ILE A 469 -14.37 32.24 -14.72
CA ILE A 469 -15.57 32.76 -15.33
C ILE A 469 -16.48 33.33 -14.23
N ALA A 470 -16.87 34.59 -14.34
CA ALA A 470 -17.77 35.21 -13.37
C ALA A 470 -19.19 34.61 -13.46
N LEU A 471 -19.92 34.55 -12.32
CA LEU A 471 -21.31 34.07 -12.27
C LEU A 471 -22.26 34.85 -13.16
N THR A 472 -21.97 36.11 -13.43
CA THR A 472 -22.74 36.96 -14.38
C THR A 472 -22.62 36.48 -15.82
N GLN A 473 -21.59 35.68 -16.16
CA GLN A 473 -21.38 35.12 -17.49
C GLN A 473 -22.04 33.71 -17.59
N ARG A 474 -23.36 33.66 -17.31
CA ARG A 474 -24.13 32.41 -17.23
C ARG A 474 -24.00 31.54 -18.49
N ASP A 475 -24.10 32.12 -19.67
CA ASP A 475 -23.99 31.36 -20.91
C ASP A 475 -22.63 30.67 -21.07
N SER A 476 -21.57 31.34 -20.68
CA SER A 476 -20.22 30.74 -20.67
C SER A 476 -20.11 29.58 -19.69
N LEU A 477 -20.61 29.73 -18.46
CA LEU A 477 -20.63 28.65 -17.49
C LEU A 477 -21.45 27.45 -17.98
N MET A 478 -22.63 27.70 -18.56
CA MET A 478 -23.51 26.65 -19.09
C MET A 478 -22.92 25.97 -20.32
N TYR A 479 -22.21 26.71 -21.18
CA TYR A 479 -21.46 26.13 -22.30
C TYR A 479 -20.45 25.07 -21.82
N TRP A 480 -19.66 25.41 -20.80
CA TRP A 480 -18.68 24.47 -20.24
C TRP A 480 -19.33 23.31 -19.47
N MET A 481 -20.38 23.56 -18.69
CA MET A 481 -21.04 22.56 -17.89
C MET A 481 -21.79 21.52 -18.75
N ASN A 482 -22.56 21.97 -19.73
CA ASN A 482 -23.38 21.11 -20.60
C ASN A 482 -22.60 20.53 -21.78
N GLY A 483 -21.45 21.10 -22.11
CA GLY A 483 -20.63 20.65 -23.23
C GLY A 483 -19.94 19.31 -22.96
N LYS A 484 -19.42 18.69 -24.03
CA LYS A 484 -18.61 17.46 -23.96
C LYS A 484 -17.18 17.77 -23.53
N PHE A 485 -17.04 18.26 -22.30
CA PHE A 485 -15.75 18.55 -21.68
C PHE A 485 -15.47 17.54 -20.56
N ALA A 486 -14.17 17.26 -20.31
CA ALA A 486 -13.75 16.36 -19.27
C ALA A 486 -14.14 16.87 -17.86
N ALA A 487 -14.44 15.92 -16.95
CA ALA A 487 -14.87 16.20 -15.58
C ALA A 487 -14.01 17.24 -14.85
N PRO A 488 -12.66 17.23 -14.90
CA PRO A 488 -11.83 18.22 -14.18
C PRO A 488 -12.13 19.68 -14.54
N LEU A 489 -12.58 19.97 -15.77
CA LEU A 489 -12.98 21.33 -16.17
C LEU A 489 -14.29 21.73 -15.49
N LYS A 490 -15.26 20.83 -15.45
CA LYS A 490 -16.57 21.07 -14.81
C LYS A 490 -16.44 21.18 -13.28
N GLU A 491 -15.64 20.31 -12.68
CA GLU A 491 -15.29 20.36 -11.25
C GLU A 491 -14.65 21.70 -10.88
N LEU A 492 -13.69 22.19 -11.71
CA LEU A 492 -13.05 23.49 -11.50
C LEU A 492 -14.06 24.63 -11.43
N LEU A 493 -15.04 24.66 -12.35
CA LEU A 493 -16.09 25.68 -12.34
C LEU A 493 -16.90 25.66 -11.05
N LEU A 494 -17.29 24.48 -10.56
CA LEU A 494 -18.01 24.33 -9.30
C LEU A 494 -17.17 24.80 -8.11
N TYR A 495 -15.89 24.42 -8.05
CA TYR A 495 -14.99 24.88 -6.98
C TYR A 495 -14.75 26.37 -6.99
N GLN A 496 -14.67 27.00 -8.17
CA GLN A 496 -14.50 28.46 -8.28
C GLN A 496 -15.71 29.23 -7.73
N GLN A 497 -16.90 28.66 -7.82
CA GLN A 497 -18.15 29.28 -7.39
C GLN A 497 -18.64 28.82 -5.99
N LYS A 498 -17.89 27.94 -5.30
CA LYS A 498 -18.36 27.31 -4.06
C LYS A 498 -18.74 28.27 -2.93
N ASN A 499 -18.11 29.45 -2.88
CA ASN A 499 -18.33 30.45 -1.83
C ASN A 499 -19.38 31.50 -2.22
N ALA A 500 -19.96 31.43 -3.41
CA ALA A 500 -21.02 32.32 -3.84
C ALA A 500 -22.36 31.93 -3.15
N ARG A 501 -23.30 32.89 -3.07
CA ARG A 501 -24.64 32.60 -2.53
C ARG A 501 -25.30 31.50 -3.34
N PHE A 502 -26.13 30.72 -2.70
CA PHE A 502 -26.80 29.59 -3.34
C PHE A 502 -27.61 30.04 -4.59
N GLU A 503 -28.42 31.08 -4.45
CA GLU A 503 -29.30 31.57 -5.49
C GLU A 503 -28.55 32.02 -6.75
N ASP A 504 -27.33 32.52 -6.59
CA ASP A 504 -26.51 32.98 -7.70
C ASP A 504 -25.92 31.82 -8.52
N ARG A 505 -25.72 30.64 -7.90
CA ARG A 505 -25.09 29.45 -8.52
C ARG A 505 -26.04 28.25 -8.70
N GLU A 506 -27.28 28.32 -8.29
CA GLU A 506 -28.26 27.22 -8.36
C GLU A 506 -28.37 26.64 -9.77
N PHE A 507 -28.42 27.50 -10.81
CA PHE A 507 -28.49 27.06 -12.20
C PHE A 507 -27.34 26.15 -12.62
N LEU A 508 -26.13 26.44 -12.11
CA LEU A 508 -24.93 25.67 -12.37
C LEU A 508 -24.96 24.32 -11.65
N LEU A 509 -25.43 24.29 -10.40
CA LEU A 509 -25.60 23.06 -9.62
C LEU A 509 -26.64 22.13 -10.25
N GLN A 510 -27.79 22.70 -10.70
CA GLN A 510 -28.82 21.93 -11.41
C GLN A 510 -28.29 21.31 -12.72
N ALA A 511 -27.47 22.04 -13.46
CA ALA A 511 -26.84 21.53 -14.68
C ALA A 511 -25.82 20.43 -14.37
N ALA A 512 -25.00 20.62 -13.34
CA ALA A 512 -24.00 19.64 -12.90
C ALA A 512 -24.62 18.31 -12.44
N LEU A 513 -25.75 18.36 -11.72
CA LEU A 513 -26.48 17.17 -11.28
C LEU A 513 -27.10 16.35 -12.43
N LYS A 514 -27.29 16.95 -13.58
CA LYS A 514 -27.80 16.27 -14.80
C LYS A 514 -26.70 15.61 -15.62
N THR A 515 -25.42 15.77 -15.25
CA THR A 515 -24.31 15.13 -15.97
C THR A 515 -24.20 13.65 -15.62
N ASP A 516 -23.71 12.84 -16.58
CA ASP A 516 -23.40 11.42 -16.33
C ASP A 516 -22.09 11.23 -15.54
N ASP A 517 -21.34 12.31 -15.29
CA ASP A 517 -20.05 12.31 -14.60
C ASP A 517 -20.20 12.19 -13.09
N VAL A 518 -19.78 11.06 -12.53
CA VAL A 518 -19.80 10.83 -11.07
C VAL A 518 -18.98 11.88 -10.32
N ALA A 519 -17.78 12.21 -10.80
CA ALA A 519 -16.90 13.19 -10.16
C ALA A 519 -17.50 14.61 -10.11
N VAL A 520 -18.25 14.98 -11.14
CA VAL A 520 -18.95 16.28 -11.18
C VAL A 520 -20.07 16.31 -10.14
N ARG A 521 -20.90 15.27 -10.06
CA ARG A 521 -21.98 15.17 -9.04
C ARG A 521 -21.42 15.08 -7.63
N GLN A 522 -20.32 14.34 -7.44
CA GLN A 522 -19.58 14.28 -6.17
C GLN A 522 -19.10 15.69 -5.76
N THR A 523 -18.60 16.48 -6.73
CA THR A 523 -18.19 17.88 -6.46
C THR A 523 -19.38 18.75 -6.04
N VAL A 524 -20.58 18.53 -6.59
CA VAL A 524 -21.79 19.21 -6.11
C VAL A 524 -22.07 18.86 -4.65
N ALA A 525 -22.02 17.57 -4.29
CA ALA A 525 -22.21 17.13 -2.90
C ALA A 525 -21.18 17.78 -1.94
N ALA A 526 -19.90 17.82 -2.35
CA ALA A 526 -18.81 18.37 -1.56
C ALA A 526 -18.85 19.90 -1.40
N THR A 527 -19.43 20.63 -2.36
CA THR A 527 -19.44 22.10 -2.39
C THR A 527 -20.78 22.72 -1.99
N THR A 528 -21.79 21.89 -1.69
CA THR A 528 -23.15 22.36 -1.34
C THR A 528 -23.57 21.83 0.01
N THR A 529 -23.26 22.58 1.06
CA THR A 529 -23.54 22.20 2.45
C THR A 529 -24.87 22.78 2.98
N GLU A 530 -25.43 23.77 2.30
CA GLU A 530 -26.70 24.44 2.62
C GLU A 530 -27.42 24.80 1.33
N PHE A 531 -28.75 24.66 1.33
CA PHE A 531 -29.61 24.96 0.19
C PHE A 531 -31.05 25.24 0.67
N PRO A 532 -31.87 25.99 -0.12
CA PRO A 532 -33.29 26.25 0.19
C PRO A 532 -34.14 24.99 -0.03
N GLU A 533 -35.32 24.97 0.61
CA GLU A 533 -36.28 23.86 0.51
C GLU A 533 -36.64 23.50 -0.95
N SER A 534 -36.71 24.49 -1.83
CA SER A 534 -37.00 24.30 -3.27
C SER A 534 -35.98 23.42 -3.99
N PHE A 535 -34.74 23.34 -3.51
CA PHE A 535 -33.67 22.52 -4.10
C PHE A 535 -33.58 21.11 -3.51
N ARG A 536 -34.26 20.84 -2.40
CA ARG A 536 -34.17 19.57 -1.65
C ARG A 536 -34.36 18.35 -2.56
N THR A 537 -35.46 18.27 -3.30
CA THR A 537 -35.76 17.12 -4.18
C THR A 537 -34.70 16.91 -5.24
N THR A 538 -34.11 17.98 -5.76
CA THR A 538 -33.00 17.90 -6.71
C THR A 538 -31.76 17.35 -6.04
N PHE A 539 -31.43 17.77 -4.82
CA PHE A 539 -30.26 17.28 -4.08
C PHE A 539 -30.43 15.81 -3.60
N GLU A 540 -31.66 15.39 -3.33
CA GLU A 540 -31.98 14.00 -2.93
C GLU A 540 -31.60 12.96 -4.00
N THR A 541 -31.46 13.34 -5.25
CA THR A 541 -30.97 12.44 -6.32
C THR A 541 -29.59 11.88 -6.02
N LEU A 542 -28.77 12.61 -5.27
CA LEU A 542 -27.43 12.18 -4.84
C LEU A 542 -27.44 11.03 -3.81
N MET A 543 -28.59 10.77 -3.17
CA MET A 543 -28.72 9.63 -2.27
C MET A 543 -28.60 8.27 -2.98
N ASP A 544 -28.82 8.21 -4.29
CA ASP A 544 -28.73 7.02 -5.12
C ASP A 544 -27.61 7.11 -6.15
N ASP A 545 -26.70 8.07 -5.98
CA ASP A 545 -25.55 8.23 -6.87
C ASP A 545 -24.69 6.95 -6.90
N PRO A 546 -24.10 6.55 -8.04
CA PRO A 546 -23.19 5.41 -8.12
C PRO A 546 -21.80 5.71 -7.49
N SER A 547 -21.78 6.40 -6.36
CA SER A 547 -20.61 6.73 -5.53
C SER A 547 -21.01 6.67 -4.06
N TYR A 548 -20.34 5.83 -3.27
CA TYR A 548 -20.60 5.76 -1.83
C TYR A 548 -20.20 7.03 -1.08
N GLU A 549 -19.15 7.71 -1.53
CA GLU A 549 -18.74 8.99 -0.94
C GLU A 549 -19.79 10.08 -1.20
N THR A 550 -20.34 10.12 -2.42
CA THR A 550 -21.43 11.05 -2.77
C THR A 550 -22.69 10.77 -1.93
N GLN A 551 -23.07 9.49 -1.80
CA GLN A 551 -24.22 9.07 -1.00
C GLN A 551 -24.04 9.46 0.47
N GLU A 552 -22.85 9.30 1.03
CA GLU A 552 -22.54 9.66 2.42
C GLU A 552 -22.66 11.18 2.64
N MET A 553 -22.02 11.98 1.77
CA MET A 553 -22.11 13.45 1.81
C MET A 553 -23.56 13.92 1.68
N ALA A 554 -24.32 13.32 0.76
CA ALA A 554 -25.73 13.65 0.57
C ALA A 554 -26.56 13.35 1.80
N LEU A 555 -26.37 12.19 2.45
CA LEU A 555 -27.08 11.82 3.67
C LEU A 555 -26.84 12.84 4.79
N TYR A 556 -25.59 13.19 5.08
CA TYR A 556 -25.27 14.17 6.14
C TYR A 556 -25.84 15.56 5.83
N THR A 557 -25.71 15.99 4.57
CA THR A 557 -26.19 17.30 4.14
C THR A 557 -27.72 17.38 4.21
N LEU A 558 -28.45 16.40 3.72
CA LEU A 558 -29.90 16.34 3.77
C LEU A 558 -30.42 16.23 5.21
N TRP A 559 -29.79 15.39 6.02
CA TRP A 559 -30.17 15.23 7.43
C TRP A 559 -30.06 16.56 8.21
N LYS A 560 -29.03 17.38 7.88
CA LYS A 560 -28.85 18.72 8.46
C LYS A 560 -29.91 19.69 7.97
N ASN A 561 -30.15 19.75 6.63
CA ASN A 561 -30.96 20.80 5.99
C ASN A 561 -32.49 20.54 6.01
N ALA A 562 -32.91 19.25 6.15
CA ALA A 562 -34.33 18.88 6.12
C ALA A 562 -34.73 18.09 7.40
N PRO A 563 -34.88 18.76 8.55
CA PRO A 563 -35.22 18.10 9.82
C PRO A 563 -36.53 17.31 9.81
N SER A 564 -37.51 17.71 9.02
CA SER A 564 -38.81 17.04 8.88
C SER A 564 -38.71 15.67 8.19
N ASP A 565 -37.68 15.46 7.38
CA ASP A 565 -37.48 14.25 6.56
C ASP A 565 -36.42 13.29 7.10
N ARG A 566 -35.84 13.56 8.26
CA ARG A 566 -34.78 12.75 8.86
C ARG A 566 -35.14 11.28 8.98
N GLU A 567 -36.34 10.95 9.40
CA GLU A 567 -36.80 9.57 9.53
C GLU A 567 -36.83 8.86 8.17
N ARG A 568 -37.32 9.52 7.13
CA ARG A 568 -37.34 9.00 5.76
C ARG A 568 -35.93 8.73 5.22
N TYR A 569 -34.98 9.62 5.51
CA TYR A 569 -33.59 9.41 5.09
C TYR A 569 -32.94 8.24 5.83
N LEU A 570 -33.17 8.13 7.14
CA LEU A 570 -32.65 7.01 7.92
C LEU A 570 -33.25 5.68 7.46
N GLU A 571 -34.57 5.60 7.21
CA GLU A 571 -35.18 4.36 6.71
C GLU A 571 -34.59 3.94 5.35
N LYS A 572 -34.32 4.90 4.45
CA LYS A 572 -33.66 4.64 3.17
C LYS A 572 -32.24 4.05 3.32
N TYR A 573 -31.51 4.47 4.36
CA TYR A 573 -30.11 4.04 4.58
C TYR A 573 -29.97 2.87 5.56
N LYS A 574 -31.03 2.43 6.21
CA LYS A 574 -31.03 1.42 7.26
C LYS A 574 -30.26 0.14 6.93
N ASN A 575 -30.30 -0.29 5.67
CA ASN A 575 -29.65 -1.51 5.20
C ASN A 575 -28.46 -1.25 4.26
N ARG A 576 -28.05 0.00 4.06
CA ARG A 576 -26.89 0.31 3.20
C ARG A 576 -25.61 0.10 3.99
N ILE A 577 -24.63 -0.52 3.33
CA ILE A 577 -23.33 -0.86 3.94
C ILE A 577 -22.24 0.09 3.46
N GLY A 578 -22.07 0.28 2.15
CA GLY A 578 -20.97 1.03 1.54
C GLY A 578 -19.73 0.17 1.30
N PHE A 579 -18.55 0.75 1.46
CA PHE A 579 -17.26 0.06 1.35
C PHE A 579 -17.07 -1.05 2.41
N LEU A 580 -15.97 -1.74 2.37
CA LEU A 580 -15.58 -2.71 3.42
C LEU A 580 -15.50 -2.09 4.82
N ASN A 581 -15.11 -0.81 4.90
CA ASN A 581 -15.10 -0.04 6.14
C ASN A 581 -16.50 0.47 6.58
N LYS A 582 -17.55 0.04 5.88
CA LYS A 582 -18.97 0.28 6.21
C LYS A 582 -19.34 1.77 6.39
N ASN A 583 -18.78 2.66 5.57
CA ASN A 583 -18.99 4.11 5.71
C ASN A 583 -20.46 4.50 5.75
N LEU A 584 -21.33 3.98 4.86
CA LEU A 584 -22.77 4.30 4.88
C LEU A 584 -23.49 3.71 6.10
N ARG A 585 -23.10 2.51 6.53
CA ARG A 585 -23.67 1.91 7.74
C ARG A 585 -23.30 2.71 8.98
N LEU A 586 -22.06 3.15 9.08
CA LEU A 586 -21.61 4.00 10.20
C LEU A 586 -22.25 5.37 10.18
N ALA A 587 -22.44 5.98 9.00
CA ALA A 587 -23.19 7.23 8.86
C ALA A 587 -24.64 7.08 9.33
N TYR A 588 -25.32 5.98 8.91
CA TYR A 588 -26.65 5.65 9.40
C TYR A 588 -26.68 5.52 10.93
N LEU A 589 -25.78 4.70 11.51
CA LEU A 589 -25.75 4.46 12.97
C LEU A 589 -25.50 5.74 13.76
N ASN A 590 -24.61 6.60 13.28
CA ASN A 590 -24.33 7.91 13.87
C ASN A 590 -25.59 8.77 13.93
N LEU A 591 -26.25 8.95 12.80
CA LEU A 591 -27.43 9.82 12.70
C LEU A 591 -28.65 9.22 13.40
N ALA A 592 -28.83 7.90 13.32
CA ALA A 592 -29.92 7.19 14.02
C ALA A 592 -29.75 7.28 15.54
N TYR A 593 -28.52 7.16 16.07
CA TYR A 593 -28.24 7.38 17.49
C TYR A 593 -28.58 8.81 17.93
N MET A 594 -28.21 9.81 17.12
CA MET A 594 -28.52 11.21 17.41
C MET A 594 -30.04 11.49 17.39
N GLN A 595 -30.76 10.86 16.47
CA GLN A 595 -32.21 11.05 16.30
C GLN A 595 -33.03 10.32 17.38
N ALA A 596 -32.56 9.16 17.85
CA ALA A 596 -33.30 8.34 18.82
C ALA A 596 -33.48 9.06 20.14
N THR A 597 -34.71 9.02 20.68
CA THR A 597 -35.06 9.53 22.02
C THR A 597 -35.12 8.41 23.05
N ASP A 598 -35.45 7.20 22.62
CA ASP A 598 -35.53 6.02 23.46
C ASP A 598 -34.16 5.41 23.78
N VAL A 599 -33.96 5.11 25.07
CA VAL A 599 -32.69 4.52 25.56
C VAL A 599 -32.43 3.13 25.01
N GLN A 600 -33.47 2.32 24.78
CA GLN A 600 -33.29 0.97 24.22
C GLN A 600 -32.84 1.05 22.77
N GLN A 601 -33.41 1.93 21.96
CA GLN A 601 -32.97 2.17 20.59
C GLN A 601 -31.52 2.66 20.55
N LYS A 602 -31.15 3.65 21.39
CA LYS A 602 -29.77 4.10 21.51
C LYS A 602 -28.82 2.94 21.87
N SER A 603 -29.23 2.06 22.76
CA SER A 603 -28.43 0.89 23.16
C SER A 603 -28.20 -0.08 22.00
N VAL A 604 -29.17 -0.25 21.08
CA VAL A 604 -29.00 -1.09 19.88
C VAL A 604 -27.92 -0.49 18.96
N PHE A 605 -27.99 0.78 18.63
CA PHE A 605 -27.02 1.46 17.76
C PHE A 605 -25.63 1.50 18.42
N TYR A 606 -25.55 1.80 19.70
CA TYR A 606 -24.30 1.75 20.46
C TYR A 606 -23.65 0.37 20.41
N ARG A 607 -24.39 -0.69 20.65
CA ARG A 607 -23.85 -2.07 20.64
C ARG A 607 -23.31 -2.46 19.27
N GLU A 608 -23.98 -2.05 18.19
CA GLU A 608 -23.48 -2.30 16.83
C GLU A 608 -22.21 -1.50 16.54
N LEU A 609 -22.15 -0.21 16.91
CA LEU A 609 -20.94 0.60 16.78
C LEU A 609 -19.78 0.00 17.59
N LEU A 610 -20.03 -0.40 18.83
CA LEU A 610 -19.03 -1.04 19.68
C LEU A 610 -18.56 -2.39 19.11
N HIS A 611 -19.47 -3.17 18.53
CA HIS A 611 -19.12 -4.44 17.86
C HIS A 611 -18.10 -4.23 16.74
N TYR A 612 -18.22 -3.16 15.95
CA TYR A 612 -17.28 -2.82 14.88
C TYR A 612 -15.90 -2.34 15.40
N THR A 613 -15.74 -2.08 16.69
CA THR A 613 -14.41 -1.81 17.28
C THR A 613 -13.62 -3.08 17.65
N SER A 614 -14.21 -4.26 17.47
CA SER A 614 -13.57 -5.55 17.76
C SER A 614 -12.37 -5.80 16.84
N THR A 615 -11.34 -6.45 17.38
CA THR A 615 -10.14 -6.90 16.63
C THR A 615 -10.43 -7.90 15.52
N ASN A 616 -11.65 -8.43 15.42
CA ASN A 616 -12.09 -9.28 14.30
C ASN A 616 -12.34 -8.52 13.00
N TYR A 617 -12.38 -7.19 13.04
CA TYR A 617 -12.56 -6.33 11.88
C TYR A 617 -11.24 -5.68 11.46
N ASP A 618 -11.19 -5.26 10.19
CA ASP A 618 -10.05 -4.50 9.68
C ASP A 618 -9.91 -3.17 10.44
N SER A 619 -8.69 -2.72 10.64
CA SER A 619 -8.37 -1.53 11.45
C SER A 619 -9.05 -0.25 10.96
N ASP A 620 -9.35 -0.14 9.65
CA ASP A 620 -10.09 1.00 9.09
C ASP A 620 -11.54 1.05 9.60
N LEU A 621 -12.22 -0.10 9.63
CA LEU A 621 -13.57 -0.16 10.19
C LEU A 621 -13.54 0.12 11.70
N GLN A 622 -12.59 -0.47 12.43
CA GLN A 622 -12.41 -0.21 13.85
C GLN A 622 -12.19 1.29 14.12
N GLN A 623 -11.29 1.94 13.36
CA GLN A 623 -11.00 3.36 13.52
C GLN A 623 -12.22 4.25 13.24
N ASN A 624 -12.96 3.94 12.18
CA ASN A 624 -14.16 4.70 11.82
C ASN A 624 -15.27 4.55 12.88
N ALA A 625 -15.48 3.34 13.39
CA ALA A 625 -16.43 3.09 14.47
C ALA A 625 -16.03 3.82 15.78
N LEU A 626 -14.73 3.77 16.14
CA LEU A 626 -14.20 4.53 17.29
C LEU A 626 -14.39 6.04 17.10
N ASN A 627 -14.15 6.58 15.90
CA ASN A 627 -14.40 7.99 15.60
C ASN A 627 -15.87 8.36 15.83
N VAL A 628 -16.81 7.56 15.36
CA VAL A 628 -18.25 7.79 15.56
C VAL A 628 -18.58 7.78 17.05
N LEU A 629 -18.14 6.78 17.81
CA LEU A 629 -18.38 6.66 19.24
C LEU A 629 -17.82 7.85 20.02
N LEU A 630 -16.61 8.27 19.72
CA LEU A 630 -15.95 9.41 20.37
C LEU A 630 -16.64 10.73 20.04
N ASN A 631 -17.07 10.92 18.78
CA ASN A 631 -17.82 12.12 18.36
C ASN A 631 -19.22 12.21 19.01
N LEU A 632 -19.85 11.06 19.25
CA LEU A 632 -21.10 10.98 20.03
C LEU A 632 -20.87 11.12 21.54
N ASN A 633 -19.64 11.37 21.98
CA ASN A 633 -19.20 11.43 23.37
C ASN A 633 -19.44 10.14 24.18
N LEU A 634 -19.46 9.00 23.51
CA LEU A 634 -19.64 7.65 24.10
C LEU A 634 -18.29 7.07 24.52
N LYS A 635 -17.71 7.59 25.60
CA LYS A 635 -16.39 7.22 26.13
C LYS A 635 -16.52 6.19 27.24
N THR A 636 -17.24 5.10 26.99
CA THR A 636 -17.44 4.04 27.97
C THR A 636 -16.17 3.22 28.20
N PRO A 637 -16.09 2.44 29.30
CA PRO A 637 -14.95 1.57 29.55
C PRO A 637 -14.63 0.63 28.39
N GLU A 638 -15.64 0.13 27.66
CA GLU A 638 -15.44 -0.77 26.51
C GLU A 638 -14.79 -0.03 25.33
N VAL A 639 -15.22 1.21 25.04
CA VAL A 639 -14.64 2.06 24.01
C VAL A 639 -13.19 2.43 24.37
N LEU A 640 -12.91 2.78 25.62
CA LEU A 640 -11.57 3.06 26.09
C LEU A 640 -10.67 1.81 25.97
N LYS A 641 -11.18 0.63 26.30
CA LYS A 641 -10.47 -0.63 26.15
C LYS A 641 -10.15 -0.92 24.68
N SER A 642 -11.09 -0.68 23.77
CA SER A 642 -10.86 -0.82 22.31
C SER A 642 -9.75 0.13 21.83
N LEU A 643 -9.66 1.37 22.32
CA LEU A 643 -8.55 2.28 22.01
C LEU A 643 -7.20 1.74 22.54
N VAL A 644 -7.17 1.09 23.71
CA VAL A 644 -5.95 0.47 24.23
C VAL A 644 -5.47 -0.64 23.30
N TYR A 645 -6.36 -1.52 22.84
CA TYR A 645 -6.01 -2.57 21.87
C TYR A 645 -5.54 -1.97 20.53
N ALA A 646 -6.23 -0.97 20.01
CA ALA A 646 -5.86 -0.25 18.81
C ALA A 646 -4.46 0.37 18.90
N SER A 647 -4.04 0.86 20.07
CA SER A 647 -2.72 1.45 20.30
C SER A 647 -1.55 0.46 20.20
N SER A 648 -1.86 -0.83 20.16
CA SER A 648 -0.91 -1.94 20.00
C SER A 648 -1.05 -2.68 18.68
N SER A 649 -1.85 -2.20 17.73
CA SER A 649 -1.97 -2.78 16.39
C SER A 649 -0.60 -2.79 15.67
N HIS A 650 -0.47 -3.58 14.62
CA HIS A 650 0.70 -3.51 13.74
C HIS A 650 0.56 -2.38 12.69
N ARG A 651 -0.63 -1.88 12.43
CA ARG A 651 -0.91 -0.81 11.47
C ARG A 651 -0.60 0.56 12.08
N TRP A 652 0.49 1.18 11.69
CA TRP A 652 1.03 2.39 12.32
C TRP A 652 0.06 3.59 12.29
N GLN A 653 -0.77 3.73 11.24
CA GLN A 653 -1.78 4.80 11.15
C GLN A 653 -2.82 4.65 12.27
N PHE A 654 -3.32 3.42 12.47
CA PHE A 654 -4.29 3.11 13.50
C PHE A 654 -3.70 3.26 14.91
N VAL A 655 -2.44 2.83 15.08
CA VAL A 655 -1.68 3.05 16.33
C VAL A 655 -1.54 4.53 16.63
N LYS A 656 -1.19 5.34 15.63
CA LYS A 656 -1.07 6.80 15.79
C LYS A 656 -2.40 7.41 16.24
N PHE A 657 -3.49 7.11 15.53
CA PHE A 657 -4.83 7.55 15.88
C PHE A 657 -5.18 7.22 17.34
N ALA A 658 -5.04 5.95 17.72
CA ALA A 658 -5.40 5.48 19.06
C ALA A 658 -4.55 6.15 20.16
N LYS A 659 -3.23 6.27 19.95
CA LYS A 659 -2.33 6.95 20.89
C LYS A 659 -2.68 8.43 21.06
N ASP A 660 -2.98 9.14 19.98
CA ASP A 660 -3.33 10.54 20.04
C ASP A 660 -4.64 10.72 20.84
N LYS A 661 -5.65 9.86 20.62
CA LYS A 661 -6.90 9.87 21.38
C LYS A 661 -6.68 9.49 22.86
N LEU A 662 -5.88 8.49 23.16
CA LEU A 662 -5.55 8.13 24.53
C LEU A 662 -4.81 9.26 25.26
N ARG A 663 -3.86 9.96 24.62
CA ARG A 663 -3.16 11.12 25.21
C ARG A 663 -4.12 12.27 25.55
N GLU A 664 -5.16 12.50 24.70
CA GLU A 664 -6.22 13.48 25.00
C GLU A 664 -7.04 13.07 26.23
N LEU A 665 -7.42 11.79 26.32
CA LEU A 665 -8.24 11.24 27.39
C LEU A 665 -7.52 11.17 28.75
N ILE A 666 -6.23 10.79 28.75
CA ILE A 666 -5.40 10.70 29.97
C ILE A 666 -5.29 12.05 30.71
N LYS A 667 -5.51 13.18 30.03
CA LYS A 667 -5.54 14.52 30.68
C LYS A 667 -6.75 14.73 31.59
N GLN A 668 -7.77 13.88 31.53
CA GLN A 668 -8.99 13.94 32.33
C GLN A 668 -8.96 12.81 33.36
N ASP A 669 -9.01 13.14 34.66
CA ASP A 669 -8.80 12.18 35.77
C ASP A 669 -9.77 10.99 35.75
N GLU A 670 -11.01 11.19 35.32
CA GLU A 670 -12.03 10.13 35.18
C GLU A 670 -11.55 9.03 34.22
N TYR A 671 -11.13 9.42 33.00
CA TYR A 671 -10.69 8.45 32.00
C TYR A 671 -9.32 7.86 32.33
N LYS A 672 -8.44 8.66 32.95
CA LYS A 672 -7.14 8.18 33.41
C LYS A 672 -7.32 7.08 34.45
N THR A 673 -8.16 7.28 35.46
CA THR A 673 -8.46 6.28 36.48
C THR A 673 -9.04 4.99 35.86
N THR A 674 -9.97 5.13 34.91
CA THR A 674 -10.55 4.00 34.19
C THR A 674 -9.47 3.21 33.41
N LEU A 675 -8.59 3.92 32.71
CA LEU A 675 -7.48 3.32 31.93
C LEU A 675 -6.47 2.61 32.86
N GLU A 676 -6.10 3.20 33.98
CA GLU A 676 -5.23 2.59 34.99
C GLU A 676 -5.86 1.30 35.52
N GLY A 677 -7.18 1.26 35.70
CA GLY A 677 -7.93 0.07 36.13
C GLY A 677 -7.86 -1.11 35.17
N PHE A 678 -7.55 -0.90 33.88
CA PHE A 678 -7.40 -2.00 32.91
C PHE A 678 -6.05 -2.74 33.04
N ILE A 679 -5.00 -2.09 33.57
CA ILE A 679 -3.62 -2.61 33.58
C ILE A 679 -3.49 -4.05 34.07
N PRO A 680 -4.16 -4.50 35.16
CA PRO A 680 -4.03 -5.87 35.64
C PRO A 680 -4.54 -6.94 34.65
N SER A 681 -5.56 -6.61 33.87
CA SER A 681 -6.25 -7.56 32.98
C SER A 681 -5.77 -7.52 31.52
N LEU A 682 -4.87 -6.59 31.15
CA LEU A 682 -4.39 -6.45 29.78
C LEU A 682 -3.28 -7.46 29.46
N PRO A 683 -3.24 -7.98 28.20
CA PRO A 683 -2.08 -8.70 27.69
C PRO A 683 -0.80 -7.84 27.78
N ILE A 684 0.36 -8.48 27.79
CA ILE A 684 1.64 -7.82 28.07
C ILE A 684 1.96 -6.65 27.13
N ARG A 685 1.59 -6.77 25.86
CA ARG A 685 1.86 -5.75 24.83
C ARG A 685 1.02 -4.49 25.07
N GLU A 686 -0.28 -4.64 25.25
CA GLU A 686 -1.25 -3.56 25.54
C GLU A 686 -0.94 -2.91 26.88
N LYS A 687 -0.63 -3.71 27.89
CA LYS A 687 -0.21 -3.26 29.21
C LYS A 687 1.01 -2.34 29.13
N THR A 688 2.08 -2.81 28.49
CA THR A 688 3.33 -2.05 28.34
C THR A 688 3.08 -0.73 27.59
N GLN A 689 2.26 -0.76 26.52
CA GLN A 689 1.94 0.42 25.73
C GLN A 689 1.12 1.44 26.54
N LEU A 690 0.11 0.99 27.28
CA LEU A 690 -0.71 1.86 28.13
C LEU A 690 0.10 2.49 29.25
N GLN A 691 0.92 1.70 29.95
CA GLN A 691 1.82 2.20 31.02
C GLN A 691 2.75 3.30 30.51
N ARG A 692 3.31 3.13 29.30
CA ARG A 692 4.15 4.15 28.67
C ARG A 692 3.38 5.46 28.42
N LEU A 693 2.16 5.39 27.88
CA LEU A 693 1.33 6.58 27.63
C LEU A 693 0.96 7.30 28.93
N LEU A 694 0.67 6.56 30.02
CA LEU A 694 0.35 7.14 31.32
C LEU A 694 1.55 7.87 31.94
N VAL A 695 2.78 7.38 31.70
CA VAL A 695 4.02 8.05 32.17
C VAL A 695 4.29 9.30 31.33
N GLU A 696 4.15 9.23 30.00
CA GLU A 696 4.29 10.41 29.11
C GLU A 696 3.35 11.55 29.54
N GLY A 697 2.13 11.23 29.96
CA GLY A 697 1.14 12.21 30.47
C GLY A 697 1.46 12.84 31.83
N LYS A 698 2.43 12.27 32.61
CA LYS A 698 2.89 12.85 33.88
C LYS A 698 4.04 13.86 33.72
N SER A 699 4.68 13.87 32.54
CA SER A 699 5.85 14.72 32.25
C SER A 699 5.48 15.99 31.43
N LEU A 700 4.20 16.19 31.16
CA LEU A 700 3.60 17.41 30.57
C LEU A 700 2.79 18.18 31.62
#